data_9d094381180180cf6784303347ee8927
#
_entry.id   9d094381180180cf6784303347ee8927
#
_cell.length_a   1.000
_cell.length_b   1.000
_cell.length_c   1.000
_cell.angle_alpha   90.00
_cell.angle_beta   90.00
_cell.angle_gamma   90.00
#
_symmetry.space_group_name_H-M   'P 1'
#
loop_
_entity.id
_entity.type
_entity.pdbx_description
1 polymer ?
#
loop_
_entity_poly.entity_id
_entity_poly.type
_entity_poly.pdbx_seq_one_letter_code
_entity_poly.pdbx_strand_id
1 'polypeptide(L)'
;ASTTAVYGLKGANGVLVIKTTRGQEGKPTINFTAEGGINRAIKMPTILDAYTTASLYNEAQLNDAYGLSEQPVLQFSPSDLEFYRNGLDPYGHPNVDWVNTVLAKQSSSARFSVDIRGGNKFVKYFTSLAYYTQGGMMKHYTPIQPGEDVDNNYYYRRYNFRSNLDFTPTKTTSIRLDLNGRFETQNTPAGSVKGSLFDEIKNYSILTPYAMPLTLPNGKPSYATHPGVDTSNPVNPIARYANCGYKRYYKNNFNVLLSAEQKLDFITEGLSAMATVSYAGNFNERRELTRSVDLPAYLYDPDNNSYIARGGGSKKFPTYSLGGNDDTFNYKVTYQGRLNYDHTFNATHHLYMLYLISRQSYINQKNLSDNDQSMTWRLGYDFKHRYMVEFNVAYNGNDRFVGKKKFGWFPAVSVGWNLSEETFFKSAFPFFDLFKLRASYGLVGSDNSFGKDKNTTDVIWKGGGNPWGNTTTEGELVYVDATWEKERKLDVGLDMNMIDGRLRFTIDYFRNQRYDQLIASGDIPAIIGQTLPKRNIGKSENSGFDGELNYRGSIGDFSYNVGTTFSYAKNKVVYVSEAPAYPYQAQTGHRIGTKLGLKCVGFYQQEDFDENGKLKEGIPTPAWASNLQPGDLRYADLNGDNFITDADKTYISKPDTPTCTYGITLGGSWKGLSFNMLWQGAFDYAIPNMGGNLIPFVNNMQELMLERWTPQNTNARFPRLGITTWENNNYNTHLSDFWYLDASY
;
A
#
# COMPACT_ATOMS: atom_id res chain seq x y z
N ALA A 1 9.83 -1.29 23.91
CA ALA A 1 9.18 -2.52 24.43
C ALA A 1 8.25 -2.22 25.62
N SER A 2 8.68 -1.46 26.62
CA SER A 2 7.88 -1.17 27.82
C SER A 2 6.58 -0.45 27.51
N THR A 3 6.60 0.57 26.66
CA THR A 3 5.44 1.36 26.27
C THR A 3 4.41 0.56 25.46
N THR A 4 4.86 -0.37 24.61
CA THR A 4 3.96 -1.17 23.76
C THR A 4 3.23 -2.27 24.52
N ALA A 5 3.77 -2.73 25.66
CA ALA A 5 3.15 -3.75 26.52
C ALA A 5 1.73 -3.38 26.98
N VAL A 6 1.47 -2.08 27.21
CA VAL A 6 0.14 -1.57 27.64
C VAL A 6 -0.92 -1.69 26.53
N TYR A 7 -0.51 -1.76 25.27
CA TYR A 7 -1.44 -1.85 24.13
C TYR A 7 -1.75 -3.29 23.70
N GLY A 8 -1.30 -4.28 24.48
CA GLY A 8 -1.58 -5.70 24.25
C GLY A 8 -0.92 -6.27 22.98
N LEU A 9 -1.52 -7.32 22.43
CA LEU A 9 -0.98 -8.11 21.30
C LEU A 9 -0.66 -7.30 20.06
N LYS A 10 -1.49 -6.32 19.74
CA LYS A 10 -1.37 -5.52 18.51
C LYS A 10 -0.31 -4.41 18.61
N GLY A 11 0.23 -4.19 19.81
CA GLY A 11 1.34 -3.27 20.04
C GLY A 11 2.72 -3.80 19.60
N ALA A 12 2.84 -5.07 19.22
CA ALA A 12 4.11 -5.70 18.86
C ALA A 12 4.86 -4.98 17.71
N ASN A 13 4.12 -4.47 16.73
CA ASN A 13 4.67 -3.75 15.56
C ASN A 13 4.67 -2.22 15.71
N GLY A 14 4.49 -1.72 16.94
CA GLY A 14 4.38 -0.29 17.24
C GLY A 14 2.94 0.18 17.43
N VAL A 15 2.78 1.40 17.97
CA VAL A 15 1.47 2.00 18.26
C VAL A 15 1.48 3.46 17.83
N LEU A 16 0.51 3.83 17.00
CA LEU A 16 0.23 5.22 16.67
C LEU A 16 -0.88 5.74 17.58
N VAL A 17 -0.56 6.68 18.47
CA VAL A 17 -1.52 7.30 19.39
C VAL A 17 -1.99 8.65 18.85
N ILE A 18 -3.29 8.76 18.54
CA ILE A 18 -3.90 9.99 18.06
C ILE A 18 -4.71 10.62 19.21
N LYS A 19 -4.28 11.80 19.64
CA LYS A 19 -5.04 12.62 20.59
C LYS A 19 -5.91 13.60 19.82
N THR A 20 -7.23 13.55 20.08
CA THR A 20 -8.18 14.45 19.44
C THR A 20 -8.44 15.70 20.31
N THR A 21 -8.85 16.79 19.68
CA THR A 21 -9.26 18.01 20.36
C THR A 21 -10.42 17.75 21.32
N ARG A 22 -10.40 18.36 22.49
CA ARG A 22 -11.44 18.24 23.52
C ARG A 22 -12.01 19.60 23.89
N GLY A 23 -13.12 19.58 24.59
CA GLY A 23 -13.75 20.78 25.16
C GLY A 23 -12.88 21.45 26.22
N GLN A 24 -13.09 22.74 26.39
CA GLN A 24 -12.41 23.57 27.39
C GLN A 24 -13.46 24.35 28.17
N GLU A 25 -13.16 24.72 29.41
CA GLU A 25 -13.99 25.66 30.17
C GLU A 25 -13.98 27.01 29.51
N GLY A 26 -15.15 27.62 29.37
CA GLY A 26 -15.31 28.91 28.76
C GLY A 26 -16.54 29.02 27.87
N LYS A 27 -16.74 30.21 27.33
CA LYS A 27 -17.80 30.50 26.35
C LYS A 27 -17.59 29.62 25.09
N PRO A 28 -18.67 29.24 24.39
CA PRO A 28 -18.57 28.51 23.15
C PRO A 28 -17.72 29.25 22.13
N THR A 29 -16.74 28.56 21.54
CA THR A 29 -15.96 29.04 20.40
C THR A 29 -16.37 28.23 19.17
N ILE A 30 -16.75 28.94 18.12
CA ILE A 30 -17.16 28.36 16.85
C ILE A 30 -16.10 28.70 15.81
N ASN A 31 -15.54 27.69 15.18
CA ASN A 31 -14.63 27.83 14.05
C ASN A 31 -15.28 27.27 12.79
N PHE A 32 -15.30 28.08 11.75
CA PHE A 32 -15.70 27.63 10.42
C PHE A 32 -14.49 27.61 9.51
N THR A 33 -14.27 26.53 8.80
CA THR A 33 -13.19 26.37 7.82
C THR A 33 -13.80 25.99 6.47
N ALA A 34 -13.41 26.71 5.43
CA ALA A 34 -13.74 26.40 4.05
C ALA A 34 -12.44 26.33 3.24
N GLU A 35 -12.24 25.21 2.56
CA GLU A 35 -11.05 24.94 1.75
C GLU A 35 -11.52 24.55 0.34
N GLY A 36 -10.90 25.13 -0.67
CA GLY A 36 -11.05 24.75 -2.07
C GLY A 36 -9.70 24.29 -2.62
N GLY A 37 -9.70 23.24 -3.40
CA GLY A 37 -8.49 22.67 -3.98
C GLY A 37 -8.67 22.27 -5.45
N ILE A 38 -7.56 22.32 -6.17
CA ILE A 38 -7.44 21.82 -7.53
C ILE A 38 -6.45 20.66 -7.49
N ASN A 39 -6.89 19.48 -7.97
CA ASN A 39 -6.08 18.29 -8.07
C ASN A 39 -5.59 18.15 -9.51
N ARG A 40 -4.31 17.96 -9.71
CA ARG A 40 -3.68 17.77 -11.02
C ARG A 40 -2.70 16.63 -10.96
N ALA A 41 -2.68 15.79 -12.01
CA ALA A 41 -1.64 14.77 -12.15
C ALA A 41 -0.26 15.45 -12.29
N ILE A 42 0.71 15.01 -11.49
CA ILE A 42 2.08 15.53 -11.53
C ILE A 42 2.77 15.09 -12.82
N LYS A 43 2.56 13.82 -13.22
CA LYS A 43 3.13 13.21 -14.42
C LYS A 43 2.14 12.22 -15.01
N MET A 44 2.01 12.22 -16.31
CA MET A 44 1.24 11.24 -17.09
C MET A 44 2.19 10.56 -18.07
N PRO A 45 1.98 9.27 -18.41
CA PRO A 45 2.74 8.62 -19.45
C PRO A 45 2.44 9.27 -20.80
N THR A 46 3.48 9.48 -21.62
CA THR A 46 3.34 9.91 -22.99
C THR A 46 3.16 8.67 -23.86
N ILE A 47 2.03 8.57 -24.53
CA ILE A 47 1.69 7.49 -25.46
C ILE A 47 2.09 7.91 -26.86
N LEU A 48 2.68 7.00 -27.64
CA LEU A 48 3.04 7.21 -29.03
C LEU A 48 1.78 7.35 -29.90
N ASP A 49 1.90 8.10 -30.98
CA ASP A 49 0.85 8.24 -31.99
C ASP A 49 0.67 6.97 -32.84
N ALA A 50 -0.39 6.96 -33.67
CA ALA A 50 -0.73 5.82 -34.50
C ALA A 50 0.37 5.48 -35.53
N TYR A 51 0.93 6.50 -36.19
CA TYR A 51 2.00 6.31 -37.19
C TYR A 51 3.23 5.66 -36.57
N THR A 52 3.70 6.23 -35.46
CA THR A 52 4.90 5.73 -34.75
C THR A 52 4.65 4.31 -34.22
N THR A 53 3.47 4.07 -33.60
CA THR A 53 3.14 2.75 -33.07
C THR A 53 3.03 1.69 -34.17
N ALA A 54 2.39 1.99 -35.30
CA ALA A 54 2.28 1.09 -36.44
C ALA A 54 3.65 0.80 -37.10
N SER A 55 4.50 1.82 -37.20
CA SER A 55 5.87 1.67 -37.73
C SER A 55 6.72 0.75 -36.83
N LEU A 56 6.61 0.90 -35.49
CA LEU A 56 7.28 0.05 -34.53
C LEU A 56 6.74 -1.39 -34.53
N TYR A 57 5.45 -1.55 -34.83
CA TYR A 57 4.86 -2.89 -34.97
C TYR A 57 5.47 -3.62 -36.18
N ASN A 58 5.57 -2.95 -37.33
CA ASN A 58 6.23 -3.52 -38.51
C ASN A 58 7.72 -3.84 -38.25
N GLU A 59 8.43 -2.97 -37.53
CA GLU A 59 9.80 -3.24 -37.08
C GLU A 59 9.88 -4.51 -36.22
N ALA A 60 8.96 -4.66 -35.28
CA ALA A 60 8.89 -5.85 -34.42
C ALA A 60 8.62 -7.13 -35.21
N GLN A 61 7.77 -7.07 -36.25
CA GLN A 61 7.54 -8.20 -37.14
C GLN A 61 8.80 -8.59 -37.90
N LEU A 62 9.56 -7.60 -38.38
CA LEU A 62 10.85 -7.85 -39.06
C LEU A 62 11.91 -8.42 -38.10
N ASN A 63 11.95 -7.92 -36.87
CA ASN A 63 12.81 -8.45 -35.83
C ASN A 63 12.50 -9.92 -35.54
N ASP A 64 11.20 -10.28 -35.37
CA ASP A 64 10.79 -11.65 -35.08
C ASP A 64 11.03 -12.61 -36.27
N ALA A 65 11.17 -12.09 -37.51
CA ALA A 65 11.52 -12.83 -38.68
C ALA A 65 13.03 -12.96 -38.91
N TYR A 66 13.87 -12.47 -38.00
CA TYR A 66 15.33 -12.57 -38.11
C TYR A 66 15.80 -14.03 -38.28
N GLY A 67 16.63 -14.28 -39.26
CA GLY A 67 17.14 -15.62 -39.56
C GLY A 67 16.12 -16.55 -40.27
N LEU A 68 14.91 -16.09 -40.57
CA LEU A 68 13.94 -16.85 -41.35
C LEU A 68 14.17 -16.62 -42.86
N SER A 69 13.94 -17.69 -43.65
CA SER A 69 14.09 -17.65 -45.11
C SER A 69 13.04 -16.78 -45.82
N GLU A 70 11.87 -16.63 -45.22
CA GLU A 70 10.76 -15.85 -45.75
C GLU A 70 10.53 -14.59 -44.92
N GLN A 71 10.39 -13.46 -45.62
CA GLN A 71 10.03 -12.20 -44.96
C GLN A 71 8.55 -12.17 -44.62
N PRO A 72 8.18 -11.66 -43.44
CA PRO A 72 6.79 -11.60 -43.05
C PRO A 72 6.00 -10.60 -43.89
N VAL A 73 4.71 -10.87 -44.11
CA VAL A 73 3.78 -9.85 -44.58
C VAL A 73 3.55 -8.85 -43.46
N LEU A 74 3.96 -7.60 -43.68
CA LEU A 74 3.83 -6.56 -42.67
C LEU A 74 2.35 -6.23 -42.40
N GLN A 75 2.02 -6.04 -41.15
CA GLN A 75 0.65 -5.73 -40.70
C GLN A 75 0.17 -4.40 -41.27
N PHE A 76 1.03 -3.42 -41.34
CA PHE A 76 0.73 -2.09 -41.86
C PHE A 76 1.48 -1.88 -43.16
N SER A 77 0.74 -1.68 -44.26
CA SER A 77 1.33 -1.39 -45.56
C SER A 77 1.93 0.01 -45.59
N PRO A 78 2.80 0.33 -46.60
CA PRO A 78 3.30 1.69 -46.76
C PRO A 78 2.19 2.75 -46.94
N SER A 79 1.06 2.38 -47.55
CA SER A 79 -0.10 3.26 -47.69
C SER A 79 -0.81 3.50 -46.37
N ASP A 80 -0.95 2.46 -45.50
CA ASP A 80 -1.53 2.62 -44.16
C ASP A 80 -0.68 3.59 -43.31
N LEU A 81 0.64 3.44 -43.35
CA LEU A 81 1.57 4.33 -42.66
C LEU A 81 1.46 5.78 -43.18
N GLU A 82 1.25 5.97 -44.50
CA GLU A 82 1.03 7.30 -45.05
C GLU A 82 -0.30 7.91 -44.61
N PHE A 83 -1.38 7.13 -44.56
CA PHE A 83 -2.66 7.56 -44.01
C PHE A 83 -2.56 8.01 -42.57
N TYR A 84 -1.88 7.23 -41.70
CA TYR A 84 -1.64 7.62 -40.31
C TYR A 84 -0.80 8.89 -40.18
N ARG A 85 0.29 9.00 -40.98
CA ARG A 85 1.19 10.16 -40.93
C ARG A 85 0.49 11.45 -41.32
N ASN A 86 -0.34 11.40 -42.36
CA ASN A 86 -0.96 12.58 -42.96
C ASN A 86 -2.38 12.82 -42.46
N GLY A 87 -2.99 11.89 -41.69
CA GLY A 87 -4.36 11.99 -41.19
C GLY A 87 -5.42 11.99 -42.30
N LEU A 88 -5.15 11.31 -43.39
CA LEU A 88 -6.01 11.33 -44.59
C LEU A 88 -7.32 10.54 -44.45
N ASP A 89 -7.31 9.54 -43.59
CA ASP A 89 -8.49 8.69 -43.33
C ASP A 89 -8.74 8.53 -41.81
N PRO A 90 -9.43 9.48 -41.17
CA PRO A 90 -9.63 9.48 -39.73
C PRO A 90 -10.56 8.36 -39.22
N TYR A 91 -11.28 7.68 -40.12
CA TYR A 91 -12.22 6.61 -39.76
C TYR A 91 -11.65 5.21 -40.00
N GLY A 92 -10.91 4.98 -41.05
CA GLY A 92 -10.20 3.74 -41.33
C GLY A 92 -8.83 3.70 -40.65
N HIS A 93 -8.16 4.85 -40.55
CA HIS A 93 -6.82 5.00 -39.97
C HIS A 93 -6.82 6.03 -38.83
N PRO A 94 -7.56 5.77 -37.74
CA PRO A 94 -7.69 6.72 -36.64
C PRO A 94 -6.37 6.93 -35.90
N ASN A 95 -6.22 8.13 -35.32
CA ASN A 95 -5.12 8.48 -34.41
C ASN A 95 -5.69 9.18 -33.18
N VAL A 96 -5.98 8.41 -32.14
CA VAL A 96 -6.66 8.89 -30.93
C VAL A 96 -5.74 8.90 -29.73
N ASP A 97 -5.52 10.08 -29.16
CA ASP A 97 -4.90 10.21 -27.83
C ASP A 97 -5.93 9.90 -26.73
N TRP A 98 -5.99 8.64 -26.34
CA TRP A 98 -6.94 8.15 -25.34
C TRP A 98 -6.72 8.78 -23.96
N VAL A 99 -5.47 9.05 -23.59
CA VAL A 99 -5.14 9.65 -22.29
C VAL A 99 -5.76 11.04 -22.18
N ASN A 100 -5.47 11.91 -23.14
CA ASN A 100 -6.02 13.27 -23.16
C ASN A 100 -7.51 13.30 -23.52
N THR A 101 -8.02 12.30 -24.20
CA THR A 101 -9.45 12.19 -24.49
C THR A 101 -10.26 11.85 -23.25
N VAL A 102 -9.83 10.88 -22.47
CA VAL A 102 -10.59 10.34 -21.33
C VAL A 102 -10.33 11.13 -20.05
N LEU A 103 -9.09 11.56 -19.81
CA LEU A 103 -8.71 12.21 -18.57
C LEU A 103 -8.84 13.74 -18.65
N ALA A 104 -9.37 14.31 -17.59
CA ALA A 104 -9.37 15.75 -17.36
C ALA A 104 -7.99 16.20 -16.86
N LYS A 105 -7.56 17.38 -17.28
CA LYS A 105 -6.29 17.97 -16.81
C LYS A 105 -6.28 18.25 -15.31
N GLN A 106 -7.46 18.46 -14.73
CA GLN A 106 -7.65 18.78 -13.32
C GLN A 106 -9.03 18.38 -12.82
N SER A 107 -9.15 18.16 -11.52
CA SER A 107 -10.41 18.02 -10.81
C SER A 107 -10.48 18.97 -9.62
N SER A 108 -11.67 19.27 -9.13
CA SER A 108 -11.86 20.11 -7.95
C SER A 108 -12.08 19.27 -6.70
N SER A 109 -11.69 19.84 -5.56
CA SER A 109 -12.07 19.35 -4.24
C SER A 109 -12.48 20.50 -3.34
N ALA A 110 -13.40 20.24 -2.42
CA ALA A 110 -13.81 21.22 -1.43
C ALA A 110 -14.02 20.56 -0.07
N ARG A 111 -13.67 21.28 0.99
CA ARG A 111 -13.91 20.87 2.37
C ARG A 111 -14.52 22.00 3.15
N PHE A 112 -15.57 21.70 3.89
CA PHE A 112 -16.22 22.60 4.83
C PHE A 112 -16.25 21.94 6.19
N SER A 113 -15.88 22.65 7.24
CA SER A 113 -16.01 22.14 8.60
C SER A 113 -16.48 23.23 9.58
N VAL A 114 -17.26 22.81 10.55
CA VAL A 114 -17.69 23.61 11.68
C VAL A 114 -17.29 22.88 12.94
N ASP A 115 -16.49 23.55 13.76
CA ASP A 115 -16.02 23.04 15.05
C ASP A 115 -16.57 23.94 16.17
N ILE A 116 -17.20 23.34 17.14
CA ILE A 116 -17.76 24.02 18.31
C ILE A 116 -17.12 23.43 19.56
N ARG A 117 -16.50 24.25 20.39
CA ARG A 117 -15.93 23.84 21.66
C ARG A 117 -16.30 24.82 22.77
N GLY A 118 -16.53 24.28 23.94
CA GLY A 118 -16.87 25.08 25.10
C GLY A 118 -17.10 24.20 26.32
N GLY A 119 -17.62 24.78 27.37
CA GLY A 119 -17.99 24.02 28.54
C GLY A 119 -17.94 24.82 29.85
N ASN A 120 -18.28 24.14 30.88
CA ASN A 120 -18.21 24.60 32.27
C ASN A 120 -17.51 23.53 33.13
N LYS A 121 -17.56 23.68 34.48
CA LYS A 121 -16.92 22.75 35.41
C LYS A 121 -17.54 21.32 35.37
N PHE A 122 -18.78 21.20 34.90
CA PHE A 122 -19.53 19.92 34.87
C PHE A 122 -19.46 19.24 33.52
N VAL A 123 -19.46 20.04 32.42
CA VAL A 123 -19.50 19.51 31.05
C VAL A 123 -18.56 20.33 30.17
N LYS A 124 -17.66 19.62 29.50
CA LYS A 124 -16.83 20.19 28.43
C LYS A 124 -17.14 19.43 27.14
N TYR A 125 -17.25 20.15 26.05
CA TYR A 125 -17.63 19.55 24.78
C TYR A 125 -16.79 20.09 23.63
N PHE A 126 -16.52 19.21 22.68
CA PHE A 126 -16.04 19.53 21.36
C PHE A 126 -16.87 18.75 20.34
N THR A 127 -17.50 19.47 19.41
CA THR A 127 -18.28 18.88 18.33
C THR A 127 -17.81 19.42 17.01
N SER A 128 -17.60 18.53 16.04
CA SER A 128 -17.15 18.87 14.69
C SER A 128 -18.03 18.18 13.66
N LEU A 129 -18.45 18.96 12.67
CA LEU A 129 -19.13 18.49 11.45
C LEU A 129 -18.28 18.90 10.27
N ALA A 130 -17.96 17.97 9.39
CA ALA A 130 -17.22 18.26 8.18
C ALA A 130 -17.82 17.57 6.96
N TYR A 131 -17.84 18.28 5.85
CA TYR A 131 -18.19 17.77 4.52
C TYR A 131 -17.00 17.92 3.61
N TYR A 132 -16.68 16.87 2.88
CA TYR A 132 -15.64 16.86 1.85
C TYR A 132 -16.23 16.33 0.55
N THR A 133 -15.92 16.98 -0.56
CA THR A 133 -16.27 16.52 -1.90
C THR A 133 -15.07 16.62 -2.83
N GLN A 134 -14.95 15.64 -3.74
CA GLN A 134 -13.92 15.59 -4.74
C GLN A 134 -14.49 15.02 -6.04
N GLY A 135 -14.26 15.72 -7.14
CA GLY A 135 -14.52 15.22 -8.49
C GLY A 135 -13.45 14.24 -8.96
N GLY A 136 -13.80 13.37 -9.89
CA GLY A 136 -12.85 12.48 -10.55
C GLY A 136 -11.98 13.19 -11.59
N MET A 137 -10.89 12.55 -11.96
CA MET A 137 -10.00 12.99 -13.05
C MET A 137 -10.50 12.54 -14.43
N MET A 138 -11.65 11.88 -14.52
CA MET A 138 -12.25 11.47 -15.78
C MET A 138 -13.19 12.54 -16.30
N LYS A 139 -13.17 12.77 -17.63
CA LYS A 139 -14.11 13.65 -18.26
C LYS A 139 -15.53 13.07 -18.17
N HIS A 140 -16.49 13.94 -18.07
CA HIS A 140 -17.90 13.55 -18.13
C HIS A 140 -18.34 13.33 -19.56
N TYR A 141 -19.05 12.24 -19.80
CA TYR A 141 -19.68 11.93 -21.09
C TYR A 141 -21.17 11.68 -20.87
N THR A 142 -21.98 12.35 -21.67
CA THR A 142 -23.44 12.19 -21.67
C THR A 142 -23.83 10.87 -22.32
N PRO A 143 -24.86 10.19 -21.81
CA PRO A 143 -25.47 9.05 -22.50
C PRO A 143 -25.92 9.39 -23.91
N ILE A 144 -25.73 8.44 -24.83
CA ILE A 144 -26.14 8.63 -26.26
C ILE A 144 -27.64 8.53 -26.42
N GLN A 145 -28.33 7.78 -25.54
CA GLN A 145 -29.79 7.68 -25.60
C GLN A 145 -30.45 8.89 -24.92
N PRO A 146 -31.26 9.66 -25.63
CA PRO A 146 -32.01 10.77 -25.05
C PRO A 146 -32.95 10.27 -23.93
N GLY A 147 -33.03 11.03 -22.84
CA GLY A 147 -33.95 10.75 -21.72
C GLY A 147 -33.40 9.77 -20.66
N GLU A 148 -32.20 9.25 -20.82
CA GLU A 148 -31.53 8.50 -19.76
C GLU A 148 -30.78 9.46 -18.84
N ASP A 149 -31.30 9.68 -17.62
CA ASP A 149 -30.67 10.46 -16.55
C ASP A 149 -29.97 9.53 -15.56
N VAL A 150 -28.84 8.96 -15.98
CA VAL A 150 -28.02 8.07 -15.15
C VAL A 150 -26.73 8.78 -14.79
N ASP A 151 -26.55 9.10 -13.50
CA ASP A 151 -25.32 9.74 -12.99
C ASP A 151 -24.15 8.76 -12.96
N ASN A 152 -23.41 8.70 -14.06
CA ASN A 152 -22.22 7.89 -14.24
C ASN A 152 -20.91 8.64 -13.91
N ASN A 153 -20.99 9.86 -13.37
CA ASN A 153 -19.80 10.65 -13.03
C ASN A 153 -18.99 10.01 -11.91
N TYR A 154 -17.69 10.19 -11.97
CA TYR A 154 -16.82 9.84 -10.88
C TYR A 154 -16.80 10.95 -9.82
N TYR A 155 -17.26 10.65 -8.60
CA TYR A 155 -17.17 11.56 -7.47
C TYR A 155 -16.98 10.82 -6.15
N TYR A 156 -16.43 11.54 -5.18
CA TYR A 156 -16.29 11.12 -3.80
C TYR A 156 -16.88 12.18 -2.89
N ARG A 157 -17.73 11.78 -1.95
CA ARG A 157 -18.31 12.65 -0.92
C ARG A 157 -18.14 12.00 0.45
N ARG A 158 -17.80 12.80 1.44
CA ARG A 158 -17.58 12.32 2.80
C ARG A 158 -18.16 13.30 3.82
N TYR A 159 -18.96 12.77 4.73
CA TYR A 159 -19.46 13.47 5.89
C TYR A 159 -18.76 12.91 7.12
N ASN A 160 -18.20 13.78 7.96
CA ASN A 160 -17.61 13.40 9.23
C ASN A 160 -18.38 14.09 10.34
N PHE A 161 -18.71 13.34 11.36
CA PHE A 161 -19.26 13.81 12.62
C PHE A 161 -18.33 13.38 13.75
N ARG A 162 -18.02 14.28 14.66
CA ARG A 162 -17.29 13.97 15.89
C ARG A 162 -17.89 14.75 17.06
N SER A 163 -18.08 14.08 18.19
CA SER A 163 -18.44 14.74 19.44
C SER A 163 -17.65 14.12 20.57
N ASN A 164 -16.88 14.93 21.29
CA ASN A 164 -16.11 14.56 22.47
C ASN A 164 -16.72 15.29 23.65
N LEU A 165 -17.29 14.54 24.59
CA LEU A 165 -17.96 15.05 25.77
C LEU A 165 -17.23 14.56 27.03
N ASP A 166 -16.86 15.49 27.90
CA ASP A 166 -16.26 15.23 29.20
C ASP A 166 -17.22 15.74 30.30
N PHE A 167 -17.76 14.83 31.10
CA PHE A 167 -18.62 15.10 32.22
C PHE A 167 -17.85 14.96 33.53
N THR A 168 -17.96 15.90 34.42
CA THR A 168 -17.37 15.85 35.77
C THR A 168 -18.48 16.01 36.82
N PRO A 169 -19.28 14.92 37.06
CA PRO A 169 -20.43 15.01 37.95
C PRO A 169 -20.03 15.33 39.39
N THR A 170 -18.86 14.87 39.82
CA THR A 170 -18.27 15.14 41.13
C THR A 170 -16.79 15.53 40.97
N LYS A 171 -16.15 15.99 42.05
CA LYS A 171 -14.70 16.29 42.03
C LYS A 171 -13.84 15.05 41.82
N THR A 172 -14.39 13.87 42.06
CA THR A 172 -13.66 12.59 41.98
C THR A 172 -14.10 11.70 40.83
N THR A 173 -15.21 12.02 40.15
CA THR A 173 -15.77 11.22 39.07
C THR A 173 -15.65 11.96 37.73
N SER A 174 -15.09 11.34 36.72
CA SER A 174 -15.13 11.83 35.35
C SER A 174 -15.68 10.80 34.40
N ILE A 175 -16.55 11.20 33.48
CA ILE A 175 -17.16 10.35 32.47
C ILE A 175 -16.84 10.98 31.11
N ARG A 176 -16.36 10.18 30.19
CA ARG A 176 -15.98 10.58 28.83
C ARG A 176 -16.80 9.80 27.83
N LEU A 177 -17.42 10.53 26.89
CA LEU A 177 -18.13 9.95 25.75
C LEU A 177 -17.55 10.53 24.46
N ASP A 178 -16.93 9.68 23.66
CA ASP A 178 -16.41 10.05 22.34
C ASP A 178 -17.24 9.36 21.27
N LEU A 179 -17.81 10.13 20.36
CA LEU A 179 -18.60 9.69 19.22
C LEU A 179 -17.89 10.12 17.93
N ASN A 180 -17.76 9.21 16.98
CA ASN A 180 -17.21 9.52 15.68
C ASN A 180 -17.99 8.76 14.61
N GLY A 181 -18.48 9.48 13.60
CA GLY A 181 -19.13 8.91 12.42
C GLY A 181 -18.45 9.41 11.15
N ARG A 182 -18.24 8.53 10.18
CA ARG A 182 -17.75 8.85 8.85
C ARG A 182 -18.62 8.12 7.83
N PHE A 183 -19.25 8.89 6.96
CA PHE A 183 -20.15 8.40 5.92
C PHE A 183 -19.57 8.82 4.57
N GLU A 184 -19.26 7.85 3.74
CA GLU A 184 -18.63 8.07 2.43
C GLU A 184 -19.54 7.56 1.33
N THR A 185 -19.63 8.33 0.27
CA THR A 185 -20.24 7.90 -0.99
C THR A 185 -19.22 8.07 -2.10
N GLN A 186 -18.89 6.98 -2.78
CA GLN A 186 -18.06 6.97 -3.97
C GLN A 186 -18.87 6.45 -5.13
N ASN A 187 -19.00 7.25 -6.19
CA ASN A 187 -19.61 6.83 -7.44
C ASN A 187 -18.53 6.60 -8.48
N THR A 188 -18.62 5.49 -9.20
CA THR A 188 -17.73 5.17 -10.32
C THR A 188 -18.57 4.80 -11.53
N PRO A 189 -18.20 5.25 -12.73
CA PRO A 189 -18.87 4.77 -13.93
C PRO A 189 -18.71 3.24 -14.04
N ALA A 190 -19.72 2.60 -14.60
CA ALA A 190 -19.62 1.23 -15.09
C ALA A 190 -19.06 1.22 -16.52
N GLY A 191 -19.02 0.06 -17.15
CA GLY A 191 -18.60 -0.07 -18.55
C GLY A 191 -17.13 -0.37 -18.77
N SER A 192 -16.34 -0.49 -17.69
CA SER A 192 -15.00 -1.07 -17.78
C SER A 192 -15.08 -2.59 -17.88
N VAL A 193 -14.30 -3.17 -18.80
CA VAL A 193 -14.16 -4.62 -18.96
C VAL A 193 -13.18 -5.21 -17.94
N LYS A 194 -12.24 -4.41 -17.50
CA LYS A 194 -11.08 -4.87 -16.69
C LYS A 194 -10.87 -4.08 -15.37
N GLY A 195 -11.93 -3.62 -14.74
CA GLY A 195 -11.87 -2.95 -13.44
C GLY A 195 -12.04 -1.44 -13.51
N SER A 196 -11.19 -0.72 -14.23
CA SER A 196 -11.35 0.73 -14.46
C SER A 196 -10.94 1.13 -15.86
N LEU A 197 -11.44 2.28 -16.36
CA LEU A 197 -11.00 2.81 -17.64
C LEU A 197 -9.51 3.15 -17.65
N PHE A 198 -8.97 3.58 -16.52
CA PHE A 198 -7.54 3.83 -16.40
C PHE A 198 -6.72 2.56 -16.63
N ASP A 199 -7.18 1.42 -16.13
CA ASP A 199 -6.56 0.13 -16.39
C ASP A 199 -6.68 -0.27 -17.85
N GLU A 200 -7.78 0.05 -18.52
CA GLU A 200 -7.91 -0.17 -19.96
C GLU A 200 -6.94 0.69 -20.78
N ILE A 201 -6.84 1.98 -20.46
CA ILE A 201 -5.87 2.88 -21.11
C ILE A 201 -4.43 2.42 -20.91
N LYS A 202 -4.13 1.96 -19.70
CA LYS A 202 -2.78 1.58 -19.27
C LYS A 202 -2.36 0.22 -19.83
N ASN A 203 -3.26 -0.77 -19.81
CA ASN A 203 -2.90 -2.18 -19.89
C ASN A 203 -3.49 -2.90 -21.12
N TYR A 204 -4.24 -2.24 -22.01
CA TYR A 204 -4.94 -2.98 -23.05
C TYR A 204 -4.68 -2.42 -24.44
N SER A 205 -4.31 -3.31 -25.35
CA SER A 205 -4.11 -3.05 -26.76
C SER A 205 -5.36 -2.51 -27.48
N ILE A 206 -6.54 -2.76 -26.93
CA ILE A 206 -7.81 -2.23 -27.45
C ILE A 206 -7.84 -0.70 -27.53
N LEU A 207 -7.01 -0.02 -26.77
CA LEU A 207 -6.91 1.43 -26.75
C LEU A 207 -5.63 1.96 -27.36
N THR A 208 -4.98 1.21 -28.26
CA THR A 208 -3.91 1.76 -29.07
C THR A 208 -4.44 2.97 -29.87
N PRO A 209 -3.61 3.93 -30.24
CA PRO A 209 -4.05 5.12 -30.97
C PRO A 209 -4.81 4.81 -32.25
N TYR A 210 -4.50 3.72 -32.92
CA TYR A 210 -5.15 3.26 -34.15
C TYR A 210 -6.32 2.30 -33.95
N ALA A 211 -6.71 1.99 -32.70
CA ALA A 211 -7.72 0.96 -32.44
C ALA A 211 -9.07 1.26 -33.06
N MET A 212 -9.56 2.48 -32.90
CA MET A 212 -10.87 2.90 -33.39
C MET A 212 -10.98 4.43 -33.41
N PRO A 213 -11.83 5.01 -34.29
CA PRO A 213 -12.12 6.44 -34.28
C PRO A 213 -12.84 6.84 -32.98
N LEU A 214 -12.61 8.06 -32.53
CA LEU A 214 -13.25 8.58 -31.31
C LEU A 214 -14.79 8.65 -31.46
N THR A 215 -15.23 9.15 -32.56
CA THR A 215 -16.68 9.30 -32.94
C THR A 215 -16.88 8.99 -34.40
N LEU A 216 -18.07 8.52 -34.76
CA LEU A 216 -18.47 8.39 -36.13
C LEU A 216 -19.26 9.64 -36.58
N PRO A 217 -19.39 9.92 -37.93
CA PRO A 217 -20.11 11.09 -38.44
C PRO A 217 -21.57 11.22 -37.94
N ASN A 218 -22.21 10.09 -37.67
CA ASN A 218 -23.60 10.05 -37.19
C ASN A 218 -23.70 10.03 -35.63
N GLY A 219 -22.60 10.23 -34.90
CA GLY A 219 -22.52 10.19 -33.44
C GLY A 219 -22.72 8.81 -32.79
N LYS A 220 -22.83 7.74 -33.58
CA LYS A 220 -22.94 6.37 -33.04
C LYS A 220 -21.59 5.87 -32.49
N PRO A 221 -21.65 4.90 -31.57
CA PRO A 221 -20.42 4.28 -31.06
C PRO A 221 -19.58 3.62 -32.15
N SER A 222 -18.30 3.88 -32.16
CA SER A 222 -17.35 3.22 -33.06
C SER A 222 -17.00 1.81 -32.55
N TYR A 223 -16.61 0.98 -33.50
CA TYR A 223 -16.10 -0.37 -33.27
C TYR A 223 -14.62 -0.43 -33.71
N ALA A 224 -13.85 -1.35 -33.17
CA ALA A 224 -12.43 -1.50 -33.51
C ALA A 224 -12.24 -1.75 -35.00
N THR A 225 -11.29 -1.04 -35.62
CA THR A 225 -11.04 -1.07 -37.08
C THR A 225 -9.90 -2.02 -37.44
N HIS A 226 -8.96 -2.30 -36.53
CA HIS A 226 -7.76 -3.07 -36.83
C HIS A 226 -7.71 -4.43 -36.15
N PRO A 227 -7.15 -5.45 -36.84
CA PRO A 227 -6.78 -6.72 -36.21
C PRO A 227 -5.67 -6.53 -35.16
N GLY A 228 -5.61 -7.38 -34.16
CA GLY A 228 -4.69 -7.26 -33.02
C GLY A 228 -5.24 -6.49 -31.82
N VAL A 229 -6.36 -5.82 -31.97
CA VAL A 229 -7.12 -5.25 -30.87
C VAL A 229 -7.79 -6.37 -30.07
N ASP A 230 -7.80 -6.27 -28.72
CA ASP A 230 -8.50 -7.23 -27.87
C ASP A 230 -9.95 -7.37 -28.31
N THR A 231 -10.28 -8.52 -28.88
CA THR A 231 -11.60 -8.82 -29.42
C THR A 231 -12.62 -9.14 -28.33
N SER A 232 -12.22 -9.21 -27.07
CA SER A 232 -13.12 -9.52 -25.95
C SER A 232 -14.20 -8.45 -25.76
N ASN A 233 -13.90 -7.19 -26.09
CA ASN A 233 -14.90 -6.13 -26.20
C ASN A 233 -14.42 -4.93 -27.04
N PRO A 234 -14.53 -4.98 -28.37
CA PRO A 234 -14.03 -3.96 -29.31
C PRO A 234 -14.93 -2.72 -29.44
N VAL A 235 -15.88 -2.51 -28.55
CA VAL A 235 -16.74 -1.33 -28.51
C VAL A 235 -16.02 -0.14 -27.89
N ASN A 236 -16.21 1.04 -28.45
CA ASN A 236 -15.61 2.28 -27.97
C ASN A 236 -15.80 2.46 -26.45
N PRO A 237 -14.72 2.60 -25.67
CA PRO A 237 -14.78 2.69 -24.21
C PRO A 237 -15.54 3.94 -23.72
N ILE A 238 -15.49 5.06 -24.45
CA ILE A 238 -16.25 6.27 -24.09
C ILE A 238 -17.75 6.00 -24.20
N ALA A 239 -18.17 5.32 -25.27
CA ALA A 239 -19.56 4.91 -25.42
C ALA A 239 -20.01 3.98 -24.28
N ARG A 240 -19.17 3.02 -23.90
CA ARG A 240 -19.43 2.14 -22.75
C ARG A 240 -19.54 2.94 -21.45
N TYR A 241 -18.62 3.85 -21.22
CA TYR A 241 -18.62 4.71 -20.04
C TYR A 241 -19.85 5.59 -19.95
N ALA A 242 -20.24 6.21 -21.06
CA ALA A 242 -21.42 7.07 -21.11
C ALA A 242 -22.74 6.29 -20.88
N ASN A 243 -22.78 5.01 -21.27
CA ASN A 243 -24.06 4.29 -21.38
C ASN A 243 -24.21 3.08 -20.46
N CYS A 244 -23.16 2.60 -19.78
CA CYS A 244 -23.25 1.36 -19.00
C CYS A 244 -23.64 1.55 -17.53
N GLY A 245 -23.95 2.78 -17.10
CA GLY A 245 -24.43 3.04 -15.75
C GLY A 245 -23.32 3.31 -14.72
N TYR A 246 -23.56 2.96 -13.46
CA TYR A 246 -22.66 3.26 -12.38
C TYR A 246 -22.56 2.13 -11.34
N LYS A 247 -21.46 2.20 -10.54
CA LYS A 247 -21.28 1.46 -9.30
C LYS A 247 -21.10 2.46 -8.17
N ARG A 248 -21.95 2.40 -7.17
CA ARG A 248 -21.95 3.31 -6.04
C ARG A 248 -21.63 2.57 -4.75
N TYR A 249 -20.61 3.03 -4.04
CA TYR A 249 -20.13 2.47 -2.81
C TYR A 249 -20.47 3.41 -1.65
N TYR A 250 -21.13 2.86 -0.63
CA TYR A 250 -21.38 3.54 0.63
C TYR A 250 -20.49 2.89 1.69
N LYS A 251 -19.63 3.68 2.33
CA LYS A 251 -18.73 3.21 3.39
C LYS A 251 -19.02 3.98 4.65
N ASN A 252 -19.55 3.29 5.64
CA ASN A 252 -19.99 3.87 6.89
C ASN A 252 -19.13 3.35 8.03
N ASN A 253 -18.49 4.25 8.77
CA ASN A 253 -17.70 3.92 9.95
C ASN A 253 -18.30 4.63 11.14
N PHE A 254 -18.49 3.90 12.21
CA PHE A 254 -19.02 4.44 13.45
C PHE A 254 -18.21 3.95 14.64
N ASN A 255 -17.74 4.89 15.48
CA ASN A 255 -16.97 4.59 16.68
C ASN A 255 -17.57 5.29 17.87
N VAL A 256 -17.73 4.54 18.96
CA VAL A 256 -18.17 5.03 20.26
C VAL A 256 -17.17 4.59 21.31
N LEU A 257 -16.81 5.50 22.20
CA LEU A 257 -16.03 5.18 23.39
C LEU A 257 -16.72 5.82 24.59
N LEU A 258 -17.04 5.02 25.59
CA LEU A 258 -17.51 5.44 26.89
C LEU A 258 -16.49 5.02 27.94
N SER A 259 -16.02 5.98 28.73
CA SER A 259 -15.12 5.68 29.83
C SER A 259 -15.56 6.45 31.09
N ALA A 260 -15.49 5.78 32.22
CA ALA A 260 -15.77 6.36 33.53
C ALA A 260 -14.56 6.16 34.43
N GLU A 261 -14.08 7.22 35.03
CA GLU A 261 -12.96 7.21 35.98
C GLU A 261 -13.44 7.74 37.33
N GLN A 262 -13.05 7.03 38.38
CA GLN A 262 -13.31 7.39 39.78
C GLN A 262 -11.97 7.49 40.52
N LYS A 263 -11.67 8.67 41.07
CA LYS A 263 -10.58 8.81 42.04
C LYS A 263 -10.96 8.16 43.35
N LEU A 264 -10.04 7.41 43.90
CA LEU A 264 -10.22 6.64 45.14
C LEU A 264 -9.31 7.19 46.26
N ASP A 265 -9.10 8.50 46.29
CA ASP A 265 -8.27 9.19 47.30
C ASP A 265 -8.72 8.94 48.72
N PHE A 266 -10.00 8.56 48.90
CA PHE A 266 -10.55 8.15 50.22
C PHE A 266 -10.00 6.80 50.71
N ILE A 267 -9.40 5.98 49.83
CA ILE A 267 -8.68 4.74 50.18
C ILE A 267 -7.20 5.06 50.36
N THR A 268 -6.60 5.64 49.34
CA THR A 268 -5.21 6.14 49.36
C THR A 268 -5.05 7.21 48.30
N GLU A 269 -4.34 8.28 48.63
CA GLU A 269 -4.07 9.39 47.72
C GLU A 269 -3.36 8.93 46.48
N GLY A 270 -3.83 9.37 45.30
CA GLY A 270 -3.27 8.98 43.99
C GLY A 270 -3.84 7.69 43.39
N LEU A 271 -4.74 7.00 44.07
CA LEU A 271 -5.40 5.81 43.51
C LEU A 271 -6.62 6.23 42.65
N SER A 272 -6.74 5.62 41.47
CA SER A 272 -7.94 5.77 40.62
C SER A 272 -8.30 4.47 39.92
N ALA A 273 -9.59 4.31 39.62
CA ALA A 273 -10.13 3.20 38.84
C ALA A 273 -10.84 3.75 37.61
N MET A 274 -10.66 3.10 36.46
CA MET A 274 -11.32 3.47 35.21
C MET A 274 -11.92 2.22 34.55
N ALA A 275 -13.11 2.36 34.02
CA ALA A 275 -13.75 1.39 33.14
C ALA A 275 -13.98 2.05 31.77
N THR A 276 -13.69 1.32 30.68
CA THR A 276 -13.88 1.80 29.31
C THR A 276 -14.56 0.73 28.47
N VAL A 277 -15.55 1.13 27.68
CA VAL A 277 -16.17 0.32 26.66
C VAL A 277 -16.03 1.06 25.32
N SER A 278 -15.56 0.39 24.31
CA SER A 278 -15.52 0.96 22.97
C SER A 278 -16.10 0.02 21.92
N TYR A 279 -16.81 0.62 20.98
CA TYR A 279 -17.35 -0.02 19.79
C TYR A 279 -16.78 0.67 18.56
N ALA A 280 -16.28 -0.11 17.60
CA ALA A 280 -15.82 0.38 16.29
C ALA A 280 -16.41 -0.52 15.22
N GLY A 281 -17.26 0.04 14.35
CA GLY A 281 -17.94 -0.71 13.30
C GLY A 281 -17.76 -0.08 11.92
N ASN A 282 -17.69 -0.94 10.92
CA ASN A 282 -17.72 -0.57 9.51
C ASN A 282 -18.88 -1.33 8.85
N PHE A 283 -19.65 -0.59 8.06
CA PHE A 283 -20.69 -1.15 7.21
C PHE A 283 -20.50 -0.59 5.80
N ASN A 284 -20.27 -1.46 4.84
CA ASN A 284 -20.10 -1.09 3.45
C ASN A 284 -21.23 -1.72 2.63
N GLU A 285 -21.80 -0.93 1.74
CA GLU A 285 -22.85 -1.31 0.83
C GLU A 285 -22.42 -0.94 -0.59
N ARG A 286 -22.69 -1.81 -1.57
CA ARG A 286 -22.50 -1.52 -2.99
C ARG A 286 -23.80 -1.60 -3.72
N ARG A 287 -24.17 -0.54 -4.43
CA ARG A 287 -25.31 -0.48 -5.34
C ARG A 287 -24.84 -0.29 -6.77
N GLU A 288 -25.34 -1.08 -7.66
CA GLU A 288 -25.01 -1.02 -9.07
C GLU A 288 -26.27 -0.83 -9.92
N LEU A 289 -26.19 0.09 -10.85
CA LEU A 289 -27.15 0.19 -11.97
C LEU A 289 -26.31 0.03 -13.22
N THR A 290 -26.32 -1.16 -13.82
CA THR A 290 -25.41 -1.50 -14.91
C THR A 290 -26.13 -2.20 -16.04
N ARG A 291 -25.59 -2.09 -17.24
CA ARG A 291 -25.99 -2.90 -18.40
C ARG A 291 -24.76 -3.50 -19.06
N SER A 292 -24.98 -4.45 -19.98
CA SER A 292 -23.91 -5.08 -20.75
C SER A 292 -23.02 -4.03 -21.42
N VAL A 293 -21.72 -4.27 -21.41
CA VAL A 293 -20.72 -3.45 -22.11
C VAL A 293 -20.70 -3.71 -23.62
N ASP A 294 -21.36 -4.77 -24.08
CA ASP A 294 -21.55 -5.09 -25.48
C ASP A 294 -22.71 -4.22 -26.05
N LEU A 295 -22.38 -2.98 -26.40
CA LEU A 295 -23.29 -2.01 -26.94
C LEU A 295 -23.35 -2.12 -28.47
N PRO A 296 -24.45 -1.67 -29.11
CA PRO A 296 -24.50 -1.45 -30.56
C PRO A 296 -23.37 -0.51 -30.98
N ALA A 297 -22.44 -1.00 -31.82
CA ALA A 297 -21.32 -0.25 -32.35
C ALA A 297 -21.17 -0.49 -33.85
N TYR A 298 -20.49 0.41 -34.56
CA TYR A 298 -20.49 0.44 -36.02
C TYR A 298 -19.06 0.69 -36.55
N LEU A 299 -18.77 0.11 -37.71
CA LEU A 299 -17.74 0.56 -38.61
C LEU A 299 -18.37 1.54 -39.62
N TYR A 300 -17.62 2.57 -39.98
CA TYR A 300 -18.02 3.53 -40.99
C TYR A 300 -17.25 3.26 -42.28
N ASP A 301 -17.99 3.18 -43.37
CA ASP A 301 -17.48 3.07 -44.71
C ASP A 301 -17.63 4.46 -45.39
N PRO A 302 -16.55 5.21 -45.59
CA PRO A 302 -16.62 6.55 -46.15
C PRO A 302 -16.97 6.54 -47.61
N ASP A 303 -16.63 5.52 -48.40
CA ASP A 303 -16.89 5.47 -49.85
C ASP A 303 -18.39 5.37 -50.15
N ASN A 304 -19.08 4.59 -49.33
CA ASN A 304 -20.53 4.39 -49.50
C ASN A 304 -21.38 5.20 -48.51
N ASN A 305 -20.71 5.99 -47.64
CA ASN A 305 -21.35 6.69 -46.50
C ASN A 305 -22.29 5.77 -45.71
N SER A 306 -21.82 4.56 -45.44
CA SER A 306 -22.62 3.51 -44.79
C SER A 306 -22.06 3.09 -43.44
N TYR A 307 -22.92 2.54 -42.58
CA TYR A 307 -22.60 2.14 -41.24
C TYR A 307 -22.84 0.65 -41.04
N ILE A 308 -21.79 -0.11 -40.91
CA ILE A 308 -21.84 -1.56 -40.75
C ILE A 308 -21.92 -1.89 -39.25
N ALA A 309 -23.03 -2.43 -38.82
CA ALA A 309 -23.20 -2.84 -37.40
C ALA A 309 -22.29 -4.01 -37.06
N ARG A 310 -21.59 -3.92 -35.92
CA ARG A 310 -20.67 -4.93 -35.42
C ARG A 310 -20.93 -5.35 -33.95
N GLY A 311 -21.00 -4.44 -33.03
CA GLY A 311 -21.21 -4.74 -31.61
C GLY A 311 -22.66 -5.00 -31.23
N GLY A 312 -22.88 -5.65 -30.10
CA GLY A 312 -24.18 -5.74 -29.44
C GLY A 312 -25.23 -6.58 -30.09
N GLY A 313 -24.94 -7.77 -30.57
CA GLY A 313 -25.87 -8.80 -31.09
C GLY A 313 -27.35 -8.41 -31.42
N SER A 314 -27.82 -7.26 -30.91
CA SER A 314 -29.08 -6.60 -31.20
C SER A 314 -28.87 -5.12 -31.52
N LYS A 315 -29.64 -4.58 -32.41
CA LYS A 315 -29.62 -3.13 -32.78
C LYS A 315 -30.14 -2.21 -31.65
N LYS A 316 -30.41 -2.74 -30.46
CA LYS A 316 -30.96 -2.03 -29.30
C LYS A 316 -29.96 -2.05 -28.14
N PHE A 317 -29.92 -0.98 -27.36
CA PHE A 317 -29.17 -0.94 -26.12
C PHE A 317 -29.74 -1.96 -25.14
N PRO A 318 -28.88 -2.74 -24.44
CA PRO A 318 -29.31 -3.63 -23.36
C PRO A 318 -30.05 -2.85 -22.26
N THR A 319 -30.97 -3.51 -21.58
CA THR A 319 -31.66 -2.92 -20.42
C THR A 319 -30.72 -2.85 -19.21
N TYR A 320 -30.94 -1.85 -18.36
CA TYR A 320 -30.27 -1.79 -17.07
C TYR A 320 -30.74 -2.90 -16.12
N SER A 321 -29.81 -3.42 -15.36
CA SER A 321 -30.05 -4.32 -14.24
C SER A 321 -29.56 -3.70 -12.94
N LEU A 322 -30.30 -3.96 -11.87
CA LEU A 322 -29.86 -3.63 -10.51
C LEU A 322 -29.00 -4.77 -9.99
N GLY A 323 -27.88 -4.41 -9.39
CA GLY A 323 -26.94 -5.35 -8.78
C GLY A 323 -26.32 -4.76 -7.52
N GLY A 324 -25.43 -5.52 -6.87
CA GLY A 324 -24.66 -5.07 -5.73
C GLY A 324 -25.11 -5.73 -4.43
N ASN A 325 -24.72 -6.99 -4.23
CA ASN A 325 -24.97 -7.73 -2.98
C ASN A 325 -23.68 -7.94 -2.16
N ASP A 326 -22.68 -7.06 -2.33
CA ASP A 326 -21.41 -7.16 -1.61
C ASP A 326 -21.43 -6.34 -0.31
N ASP A 327 -22.51 -6.47 0.44
CA ASP A 327 -22.61 -5.84 1.74
C ASP A 327 -21.62 -6.50 2.69
N THR A 328 -20.74 -5.70 3.26
CA THR A 328 -19.77 -6.18 4.22
C THR A 328 -19.90 -5.39 5.51
N PHE A 329 -19.88 -6.10 6.62
CA PHE A 329 -19.83 -5.47 7.93
C PHE A 329 -18.76 -6.13 8.79
N ASN A 330 -18.12 -5.31 9.59
CA ASN A 330 -17.25 -5.79 10.65
C ASN A 330 -17.34 -4.83 11.84
N TYR A 331 -17.20 -5.37 13.02
CA TYR A 331 -17.17 -4.55 14.22
C TYR A 331 -16.25 -5.14 15.28
N LYS A 332 -15.78 -4.25 16.13
CA LYS A 332 -14.90 -4.55 17.23
C LYS A 332 -15.47 -3.95 18.51
N VAL A 333 -15.61 -4.77 19.54
CA VAL A 333 -15.97 -4.33 20.88
C VAL A 333 -14.78 -4.54 21.80
N THR A 334 -14.46 -3.53 22.61
CA THR A 334 -13.37 -3.60 23.58
C THR A 334 -13.88 -3.18 24.95
N TYR A 335 -13.60 -4.00 25.95
CA TYR A 335 -13.84 -3.73 27.37
C TYR A 335 -12.51 -3.60 28.07
N GLN A 336 -12.34 -2.55 28.88
CA GLN A 336 -11.13 -2.33 29.65
C GLN A 336 -11.47 -1.92 31.07
N GLY A 337 -10.73 -2.51 32.02
CA GLY A 337 -10.70 -2.08 33.41
C GLY A 337 -9.28 -1.69 33.79
N ARG A 338 -9.11 -0.56 34.49
CA ARG A 338 -7.80 -0.04 34.85
C ARG A 338 -7.80 0.45 36.28
N LEU A 339 -6.76 0.07 37.03
CA LEU A 339 -6.40 0.65 38.32
C LEU A 339 -5.06 1.36 38.15
N ASN A 340 -5.02 2.63 38.54
CA ASN A 340 -3.80 3.41 38.58
C ASN A 340 -3.52 3.86 39.99
N TYR A 341 -2.26 3.83 40.36
CA TYR A 341 -1.73 4.52 41.52
C TYR A 341 -0.59 5.43 41.07
N ASP A 342 -0.66 6.70 41.41
CA ASP A 342 0.30 7.72 41.01
C ASP A 342 0.49 8.69 42.18
N HIS A 343 1.64 8.56 42.88
CA HIS A 343 1.89 9.35 44.08
C HIS A 343 3.36 9.72 44.21
N THR A 344 3.61 10.95 44.67
CA THR A 344 4.96 11.43 44.97
C THR A 344 5.16 11.58 46.48
N PHE A 345 6.00 10.76 47.06
CA PHE A 345 6.36 10.83 48.46
C PHE A 345 7.51 11.81 48.71
N ASN A 346 7.36 12.66 49.69
CA ASN A 346 8.38 13.63 50.10
C ASN A 346 8.96 14.49 48.95
N ALA A 347 8.17 14.75 47.91
CA ALA A 347 8.59 15.48 46.69
C ALA A 347 9.87 14.88 46.00
N THR A 348 10.24 13.65 46.32
CA THR A 348 11.51 13.04 45.82
C THR A 348 11.32 11.65 45.25
N HIS A 349 10.32 10.93 45.71
CA HIS A 349 10.10 9.54 45.31
C HIS A 349 8.73 9.45 44.60
N HIS A 350 8.74 9.38 43.29
CA HIS A 350 7.54 9.22 42.50
C HIS A 350 7.32 7.75 42.17
N LEU A 351 6.18 7.18 42.59
CA LEU A 351 5.76 5.81 42.36
C LEU A 351 4.53 5.80 41.47
N TYR A 352 4.61 5.08 40.38
CA TYR A 352 3.53 4.87 39.44
C TYR A 352 3.25 3.38 39.25
N MET A 353 1.99 2.96 39.43
CA MET A 353 1.56 1.59 39.19
C MET A 353 0.31 1.57 38.33
N LEU A 354 0.24 0.63 37.41
CA LEU A 354 -0.91 0.38 36.55
C LEU A 354 -1.23 -1.12 36.54
N TYR A 355 -2.48 -1.46 36.79
CA TYR A 355 -3.06 -2.74 36.42
C TYR A 355 -4.14 -2.53 35.38
N LEU A 356 -4.02 -3.17 34.23
CA LEU A 356 -4.95 -3.08 33.11
C LEU A 356 -5.42 -4.47 32.72
N ILE A 357 -6.73 -4.67 32.67
CA ILE A 357 -7.36 -5.83 32.02
C ILE A 357 -8.11 -5.34 30.78
N SER A 358 -7.94 -6.03 29.67
CA SER A 358 -8.60 -5.71 28.40
C SER A 358 -9.12 -6.98 27.75
N ARG A 359 -10.34 -6.93 27.22
CA ARG A 359 -10.90 -7.96 26.35
C ARG A 359 -11.43 -7.32 25.09
N GLN A 360 -11.06 -7.87 23.95
CA GLN A 360 -11.47 -7.42 22.62
C GLN A 360 -12.13 -8.57 21.89
N SER A 361 -13.25 -8.30 21.24
CA SER A 361 -13.93 -9.21 20.31
C SER A 361 -14.06 -8.52 18.97
N TYR A 362 -13.60 -9.17 17.90
CA TYR A 362 -13.72 -8.70 16.53
C TYR A 362 -14.53 -9.69 15.71
N ILE A 363 -15.56 -9.19 15.03
CA ILE A 363 -16.42 -9.97 14.15
C ILE A 363 -16.29 -9.43 12.73
N ASN A 364 -16.08 -10.31 11.77
CA ASN A 364 -16.00 -9.98 10.36
C ASN A 364 -17.08 -10.77 9.59
N GLN A 365 -18.11 -10.05 9.16
CA GLN A 365 -19.26 -10.64 8.46
C GLN A 365 -19.91 -11.79 9.26
N LYS A 366 -20.00 -12.97 8.67
CA LYS A 366 -20.60 -14.18 9.23
C LYS A 366 -19.59 -15.09 9.94
N ASN A 367 -18.32 -14.66 10.01
CA ASN A 367 -17.27 -15.47 10.63
C ASN A 367 -17.41 -15.48 12.16
N LEU A 368 -16.83 -16.49 12.77
CA LEU A 368 -16.68 -16.55 14.22
C LEU A 368 -15.85 -15.37 14.72
N SER A 369 -16.13 -14.94 15.94
CA SER A 369 -15.40 -13.82 16.55
C SER A 369 -13.96 -14.19 16.87
N ASP A 370 -13.02 -13.29 16.56
CA ASP A 370 -11.66 -13.32 17.10
C ASP A 370 -11.65 -12.66 18.47
N ASN A 371 -11.23 -13.36 19.49
CA ASN A 371 -11.19 -12.83 20.87
C ASN A 371 -9.78 -12.73 21.38
N ASP A 372 -9.42 -11.54 21.85
CA ASP A 372 -8.14 -11.26 22.51
C ASP A 372 -8.41 -10.85 23.97
N GLN A 373 -7.53 -11.29 24.87
CA GLN A 373 -7.53 -10.88 26.27
C GLN A 373 -6.11 -10.49 26.68
N SER A 374 -6.00 -9.44 27.49
CA SER A 374 -4.72 -8.93 27.97
C SER A 374 -4.85 -8.50 29.41
N MET A 375 -3.87 -8.89 30.23
CA MET A 375 -3.64 -8.37 31.58
C MET A 375 -2.24 -7.77 31.61
N THR A 376 -2.13 -6.52 32.04
CA THR A 376 -0.85 -5.80 32.06
C THR A 376 -0.63 -5.19 33.42
N TRP A 377 0.55 -5.41 33.94
CA TRP A 377 1.06 -4.77 35.15
C TRP A 377 2.22 -3.87 34.76
N ARG A 378 2.24 -2.67 35.28
CA ARG A 378 3.30 -1.69 35.11
C ARG A 378 3.65 -1.08 36.44
N LEU A 379 4.93 -1.04 36.73
CA LEU A 379 5.49 -0.41 37.92
C LEU A 379 6.61 0.54 37.47
N GLY A 380 6.45 1.81 37.79
CA GLY A 380 7.48 2.82 37.51
C GLY A 380 7.89 3.52 38.80
N TYR A 381 9.16 3.79 38.89
CA TYR A 381 9.75 4.52 40.02
C TYR A 381 10.71 5.58 39.45
N ASP A 382 10.58 6.81 39.98
CA ASP A 382 11.43 7.96 39.65
C ASP A 382 11.96 8.57 40.95
N PHE A 383 13.26 8.72 40.99
CA PHE A 383 13.95 9.38 42.12
C PHE A 383 14.44 10.77 41.69
N LYS A 384 13.86 11.82 42.23
CA LYS A 384 14.21 13.23 41.99
C LYS A 384 14.29 13.60 40.50
N HIS A 385 13.52 12.97 39.64
CA HIS A 385 13.60 13.09 38.18
C HIS A 385 14.98 12.80 37.57
N ARG A 386 15.89 12.13 38.35
CA ARG A 386 17.23 11.76 37.92
C ARG A 386 17.33 10.33 37.46
N TYR A 387 16.85 9.41 38.27
CA TYR A 387 16.90 7.96 38.01
C TYR A 387 15.50 7.40 37.88
N MET A 388 15.24 6.82 36.74
CA MET A 388 13.94 6.26 36.40
C MET A 388 14.08 4.79 36.11
N VAL A 389 13.21 3.97 36.68
CA VAL A 389 13.14 2.53 36.39
C VAL A 389 11.68 2.17 36.16
N GLU A 390 11.41 1.39 35.14
CA GLU A 390 10.08 0.91 34.84
C GLU A 390 10.12 -0.58 34.52
N PHE A 391 9.20 -1.33 35.11
CA PHE A 391 8.99 -2.74 34.88
C PHE A 391 7.57 -2.97 34.39
N ASN A 392 7.41 -3.71 33.28
CA ASN A 392 6.16 -4.06 32.68
C ASN A 392 6.06 -5.58 32.49
N VAL A 393 4.89 -6.15 32.73
CA VAL A 393 4.58 -7.53 32.37
C VAL A 393 3.20 -7.57 31.73
N ALA A 394 3.12 -8.12 30.53
CA ALA A 394 1.84 -8.40 29.89
C ALA A 394 1.60 -9.92 29.81
N TYR A 395 0.40 -10.34 30.20
CA TYR A 395 -0.10 -11.70 30.06
C TYR A 395 -1.23 -11.68 29.04
N ASN A 396 -0.89 -12.09 27.82
CA ASN A 396 -1.77 -11.97 26.66
C ASN A 396 -2.29 -13.33 26.21
N GLY A 397 -3.55 -13.39 25.81
CA GLY A 397 -4.20 -14.59 25.28
C GLY A 397 -5.09 -14.30 24.09
N ASN A 398 -5.23 -15.30 23.22
CA ASN A 398 -6.21 -15.29 22.15
C ASN A 398 -6.84 -16.67 21.96
N ASP A 399 -7.88 -16.76 21.15
CA ASP A 399 -8.60 -17.99 20.87
C ASP A 399 -8.03 -18.82 19.69
N ARG A 400 -6.96 -18.34 19.04
CA ARG A 400 -6.31 -19.02 17.91
C ARG A 400 -5.39 -20.17 18.33
N PHE A 401 -4.88 -20.11 19.56
CA PHE A 401 -3.98 -21.14 20.09
C PHE A 401 -4.71 -22.07 21.05
N VAL A 402 -4.21 -23.28 21.21
CA VAL A 402 -4.83 -24.35 21.96
C VAL A 402 -4.16 -24.59 23.30
N GLY A 403 -4.94 -24.98 24.31
CA GLY A 403 -4.45 -25.41 25.60
C GLY A 403 -3.58 -24.35 26.30
N LYS A 404 -2.43 -24.77 26.84
CA LYS A 404 -1.51 -23.89 27.58
C LYS A 404 -0.85 -22.83 26.74
N LYS A 405 -0.82 -22.98 25.39
CA LYS A 405 -0.21 -22.02 24.45
C LYS A 405 -1.10 -20.82 24.16
N LYS A 406 -2.37 -20.88 24.59
CA LYS A 406 -3.33 -19.81 24.45
C LYS A 406 -2.87 -18.49 25.07
N PHE A 407 -2.11 -18.56 26.16
CA PHE A 407 -1.59 -17.39 26.87
C PHE A 407 -0.05 -17.37 26.85
N GLY A 408 0.50 -16.15 26.78
CA GLY A 408 1.93 -15.89 26.81
C GLY A 408 2.31 -14.76 27.76
N TRP A 409 3.49 -14.84 28.38
CA TRP A 409 4.09 -13.82 29.24
C TRP A 409 5.08 -12.97 28.45
N PHE A 410 4.97 -11.65 28.58
CA PHE A 410 5.78 -10.69 27.85
C PHE A 410 6.33 -9.60 28.79
N PRO A 411 7.46 -9.86 29.47
CA PRO A 411 8.10 -8.91 30.36
C PRO A 411 8.92 -7.87 29.59
N ALA A 412 9.02 -6.65 30.15
CA ALA A 412 9.87 -5.59 29.68
C ALA A 412 10.36 -4.71 30.82
N VAL A 413 11.57 -4.17 30.69
CA VAL A 413 12.18 -3.24 31.62
C VAL A 413 12.71 -2.02 30.87
N SER A 414 12.64 -0.85 31.48
CA SER A 414 13.30 0.35 30.98
C SER A 414 13.96 1.13 32.12
N VAL A 415 15.05 1.80 31.78
CA VAL A 415 15.80 2.67 32.67
C VAL A 415 16.04 4.02 32.01
N GLY A 416 16.07 5.06 32.82
CA GLY A 416 16.39 6.42 32.38
C GLY A 416 17.30 7.12 33.40
N TRP A 417 18.28 7.83 32.87
CA TRP A 417 19.16 8.67 33.68
C TRP A 417 19.14 10.08 33.09
N ASN A 418 18.64 11.02 33.87
CA ASN A 418 18.62 12.42 33.51
C ASN A 418 19.86 13.12 34.08
N LEU A 419 20.92 13.15 33.26
CA LEU A 419 22.21 13.72 33.65
C LEU A 419 22.08 15.22 33.90
N SER A 420 21.18 15.94 33.20
CA SER A 420 20.99 17.38 33.42
C SER A 420 20.49 17.73 34.81
N GLU A 421 19.97 16.77 35.58
CA GLU A 421 19.61 16.98 36.98
C GLU A 421 20.76 16.72 37.96
N GLU A 422 21.93 16.24 37.50
CA GLU A 422 23.11 16.02 38.33
C GLU A 422 23.89 17.32 38.52
N THR A 423 24.33 17.59 39.77
CA THR A 423 25.04 18.81 40.11
C THR A 423 26.33 18.99 39.34
N PHE A 424 27.08 17.92 39.15
CA PHE A 424 28.32 17.95 38.38
C PHE A 424 28.07 18.29 36.89
N PHE A 425 27.01 17.76 36.32
CA PHE A 425 26.69 17.98 34.93
C PHE A 425 26.16 19.42 34.71
N LYS A 426 25.25 19.89 35.57
CA LYS A 426 24.73 21.30 35.52
C LYS A 426 25.87 22.34 35.61
N SER A 427 26.87 22.06 36.44
CA SER A 427 28.01 22.95 36.59
C SER A 427 28.96 22.94 35.41
N ALA A 428 29.17 21.76 34.79
CA ALA A 428 30.07 21.61 33.64
C ALA A 428 29.43 22.02 32.32
N PHE A 429 28.14 21.81 32.17
CA PHE A 429 27.39 21.97 30.89
C PHE A 429 26.07 22.73 31.09
N PRO A 430 26.10 24.01 31.50
CA PRO A 430 24.89 24.77 31.86
C PRO A 430 23.94 25.08 30.68
N PHE A 431 24.39 24.84 29.44
CA PHE A 431 23.60 25.08 28.23
C PHE A 431 22.64 23.92 27.85
N PHE A 432 22.72 22.80 28.59
CA PHE A 432 21.74 21.71 28.45
C PHE A 432 20.58 21.92 29.42
N ASP A 433 19.39 22.09 28.89
CA ASP A 433 18.14 22.10 29.66
C ASP A 433 17.72 20.67 30.02
N LEU A 434 17.98 19.73 29.11
CA LEU A 434 17.75 18.29 29.28
C LEU A 434 18.91 17.52 28.64
N PHE A 435 19.46 16.54 29.36
CA PHE A 435 20.33 15.53 28.83
C PHE A 435 19.99 14.21 29.50
N LYS A 436 19.20 13.36 28.77
CA LYS A 436 18.64 12.13 29.31
C LYS A 436 19.06 10.93 28.47
N LEU A 437 19.71 9.97 29.12
CA LEU A 437 19.96 8.64 28.56
C LEU A 437 18.81 7.72 28.93
N ARG A 438 18.40 6.88 28.00
CA ARG A 438 17.35 5.87 28.23
C ARG A 438 17.71 4.56 27.55
N ALA A 439 17.29 3.46 28.16
CA ALA A 439 17.40 2.14 27.57
C ALA A 439 16.18 1.31 27.92
N SER A 440 15.71 0.49 27.00
CA SER A 440 14.67 -0.48 27.25
C SER A 440 14.99 -1.84 26.62
N TYR A 441 14.61 -2.90 27.32
CA TYR A 441 14.68 -4.26 26.82
C TYR A 441 13.40 -5.01 27.18
N GLY A 442 12.84 -5.76 26.22
CA GLY A 442 11.63 -6.52 26.51
C GLY A 442 11.27 -7.54 25.46
N LEU A 443 10.35 -8.40 25.85
CA LEU A 443 9.74 -9.40 25.00
C LEU A 443 8.33 -8.97 24.61
N VAL A 444 7.97 -9.09 23.34
CA VAL A 444 6.60 -8.91 22.84
C VAL A 444 6.17 -10.13 22.04
N GLY A 445 4.87 -10.43 22.05
CA GLY A 445 4.29 -11.52 21.30
C GLY A 445 3.39 -11.00 20.17
N SER A 446 3.29 -11.76 19.09
CA SER A 446 2.41 -11.49 17.96
C SER A 446 1.71 -12.76 17.49
N ASP A 447 0.48 -12.62 17.04
CA ASP A 447 -0.35 -13.66 16.41
C ASP A 447 -0.67 -13.35 14.94
N ASN A 448 -0.07 -12.30 14.37
CA ASN A 448 -0.45 -11.73 13.07
C ASN A 448 -0.24 -12.69 11.89
N SER A 449 0.66 -13.66 11.98
CA SER A 449 0.92 -14.62 10.91
C SER A 449 -0.09 -15.76 10.85
N PHE A 450 -0.95 -15.87 11.87
CA PHE A 450 -2.05 -16.82 11.85
C PHE A 450 -3.23 -16.23 11.09
N GLY A 451 -3.60 -16.85 9.96
CA GLY A 451 -4.83 -16.52 9.23
C GLY A 451 -6.06 -16.75 10.10
N LYS A 452 -7.10 -15.94 9.90
CA LYS A 452 -8.35 -16.02 10.65
C LYS A 452 -9.12 -17.32 10.46
N ASP A 453 -8.88 -18.02 9.36
CA ASP A 453 -9.66 -19.17 8.92
C ASP A 453 -8.96 -20.50 9.21
N LYS A 454 -7.81 -20.49 9.93
CA LYS A 454 -7.07 -21.70 10.24
C LYS A 454 -7.40 -22.20 11.63
N ASN A 455 -8.23 -23.22 11.66
CA ASN A 455 -8.40 -24.02 12.85
C ASN A 455 -7.10 -24.81 13.10
N THR A 456 -6.45 -24.55 14.23
CA THR A 456 -5.22 -25.27 14.60
C THR A 456 -5.50 -26.68 15.15
N THR A 457 -6.75 -27.07 15.29
CA THR A 457 -7.18 -28.32 15.93
C THR A 457 -7.79 -29.34 15.00
N ASP A 458 -8.37 -28.92 13.89
CA ASP A 458 -9.18 -29.81 13.04
C ASP A 458 -8.64 -29.89 11.62
N VAL A 459 -8.76 -31.07 11.03
CA VAL A 459 -8.44 -31.32 9.63
C VAL A 459 -9.39 -30.53 8.74
N ILE A 460 -8.84 -29.77 7.80
CA ILE A 460 -9.63 -29.03 6.82
C ILE A 460 -9.89 -29.94 5.62
N TRP A 461 -11.15 -30.25 5.40
CA TRP A 461 -11.58 -30.96 4.20
C TRP A 461 -11.82 -29.99 3.06
N LYS A 462 -11.21 -30.22 1.92
CA LYS A 462 -11.40 -29.42 0.70
C LYS A 462 -12.31 -30.17 -0.26
N GLY A 463 -13.41 -29.55 -0.65
CA GLY A 463 -14.22 -30.00 -1.76
C GLY A 463 -13.51 -29.64 -3.08
N GLY A 464 -13.44 -30.58 -4.00
CA GLY A 464 -12.92 -30.38 -5.36
C GLY A 464 -13.84 -31.06 -6.38
N GLY A 465 -13.98 -30.43 -7.56
CA GLY A 465 -14.60 -31.09 -8.72
C GLY A 465 -13.53 -31.81 -9.55
N ASN A 466 -13.80 -33.00 -9.96
CA ASN A 466 -13.01 -33.67 -10.98
C ASN A 466 -13.94 -34.16 -12.12
N PRO A 467 -13.42 -34.66 -13.24
CA PRO A 467 -14.24 -35.14 -14.34
C PRO A 467 -15.28 -36.24 -13.96
N TRP A 468 -15.16 -36.81 -12.78
CA TRP A 468 -15.99 -37.90 -12.26
C TRP A 468 -16.97 -37.48 -11.16
N GLY A 469 -16.99 -36.15 -10.80
CA GLY A 469 -17.91 -35.61 -9.79
C GLY A 469 -17.19 -34.82 -8.67
N ASN A 470 -17.94 -34.48 -7.64
CA ASN A 470 -17.41 -33.80 -6.47
C ASN A 470 -16.61 -34.76 -5.59
N THR A 471 -15.36 -34.41 -5.30
CA THR A 471 -14.50 -35.15 -4.39
C THR A 471 -14.22 -34.35 -3.14
N THR A 472 -14.05 -35.01 -2.02
CA THR A 472 -13.56 -34.39 -0.79
C THR A 472 -12.16 -34.94 -0.51
N THR A 473 -11.20 -34.04 -0.41
CA THR A 473 -9.80 -34.40 -0.13
C THR A 473 -9.36 -33.76 1.18
N GLU A 474 -8.45 -34.43 1.88
CA GLU A 474 -7.79 -33.87 3.03
C GLU A 474 -7.01 -32.62 2.61
N GLY A 475 -7.19 -31.52 3.35
CA GLY A 475 -6.51 -30.28 3.09
C GLY A 475 -5.13 -30.20 3.76
N GLU A 476 -4.76 -29.00 4.21
CA GLU A 476 -3.50 -28.77 4.92
C GLU A 476 -3.51 -29.52 6.26
N LEU A 477 -2.40 -30.19 6.59
CA LEU A 477 -2.23 -30.86 7.88
C LEU A 477 -2.26 -29.84 9.03
N VAL A 478 -2.80 -30.26 10.15
CA VAL A 478 -2.95 -29.40 11.35
C VAL A 478 -1.65 -29.32 12.13
N TYR A 479 -1.30 -28.11 12.59
CA TYR A 479 -0.17 -27.85 13.48
C TYR A 479 -0.68 -27.48 14.88
N VAL A 480 -0.98 -28.47 15.70
CA VAL A 480 -1.48 -28.30 17.09
C VAL A 480 -0.46 -27.62 18.03
N ASP A 481 0.81 -27.59 17.63
CA ASP A 481 1.89 -26.99 18.39
C ASP A 481 2.11 -25.50 18.11
N ALA A 482 1.24 -24.90 17.33
CA ALA A 482 1.28 -23.47 17.04
C ALA A 482 1.33 -22.60 18.31
N THR A 483 2.18 -21.61 18.31
CA THR A 483 2.40 -20.69 19.45
C THR A 483 2.71 -19.28 18.97
N TRP A 484 2.84 -18.37 19.92
CA TRP A 484 3.19 -16.97 19.71
C TRP A 484 4.50 -16.80 18.93
N GLU A 485 4.49 -15.95 17.92
CA GLU A 485 5.71 -15.34 17.44
C GLU A 485 6.21 -14.38 18.50
N LYS A 486 7.50 -14.38 18.75
CA LYS A 486 8.13 -13.58 19.80
C LYS A 486 9.18 -12.64 19.23
N GLU A 487 9.30 -11.47 19.83
CA GLU A 487 10.29 -10.48 19.44
C GLU A 487 10.97 -9.89 20.67
N ARG A 488 12.30 -10.03 20.75
CA ARG A 488 13.14 -9.32 21.72
C ARG A 488 13.46 -7.95 21.15
N LYS A 489 13.15 -6.91 21.91
CA LYS A 489 13.37 -5.51 21.52
C LYS A 489 14.36 -4.87 22.46
N LEU A 490 15.48 -4.38 21.92
CA LEU A 490 16.42 -3.48 22.59
C LEU A 490 16.26 -2.10 21.96
N ASP A 491 16.21 -1.07 22.80
CA ASP A 491 16.17 0.32 22.40
C ASP A 491 17.03 1.13 23.37
N VAL A 492 17.94 1.94 22.82
CA VAL A 492 18.82 2.83 23.59
C VAL A 492 18.73 4.21 22.98
N GLY A 493 18.33 5.20 23.77
CA GLY A 493 18.05 6.53 23.29
C GLY A 493 18.70 7.62 24.11
N LEU A 494 18.88 8.76 23.46
CA LEU A 494 19.37 10.00 24.01
C LEU A 494 18.40 11.13 23.66
N ASP A 495 17.93 11.84 24.69
CA ASP A 495 17.11 13.05 24.55
C ASP A 495 17.91 14.25 25.05
N MET A 496 18.02 15.30 24.21
CA MET A 496 18.70 16.54 24.54
C MET A 496 17.82 17.76 24.22
N ASN A 497 17.77 18.69 25.16
CA ASN A 497 17.26 20.05 24.93
C ASN A 497 18.36 21.02 25.33
N MET A 498 18.57 22.04 24.51
CA MET A 498 19.64 23.03 24.70
C MET A 498 19.13 24.43 24.36
N ILE A 499 19.81 25.45 24.91
CA ILE A 499 19.59 26.84 24.56
C ILE A 499 18.14 27.27 24.87
N ASP A 500 17.74 27.11 26.13
CA ASP A 500 16.37 27.42 26.61
C ASP A 500 15.28 26.67 25.77
N GLY A 501 15.50 25.39 25.46
CA GLY A 501 14.59 24.54 24.68
C GLY A 501 14.47 24.92 23.20
N ARG A 502 15.35 25.77 22.69
CA ARG A 502 15.36 26.15 21.25
C ARG A 502 15.87 25.01 20.36
N LEU A 503 16.88 24.30 20.82
CA LEU A 503 17.43 23.15 20.12
C LEU A 503 17.00 21.86 20.85
N ARG A 504 16.31 20.98 20.16
CA ARG A 504 15.90 19.66 20.65
C ARG A 504 16.47 18.59 19.73
N PHE A 505 17.06 17.57 20.33
CA PHE A 505 17.63 16.46 19.62
C PHE A 505 17.24 15.15 20.31
N THR A 506 16.77 14.19 19.53
CA THR A 506 16.49 12.83 20.00
C THR A 506 17.11 11.86 19.00
N ILE A 507 17.78 10.84 19.50
CA ILE A 507 18.31 9.74 18.71
C ILE A 507 18.12 8.43 19.44
N ASP A 508 17.69 7.40 18.71
CA ASP A 508 17.49 6.04 19.19
C ASP A 508 18.25 5.05 18.33
N TYR A 509 18.91 4.11 18.99
CA TYR A 509 19.36 2.87 18.39
C TYR A 509 18.43 1.75 18.81
N PHE A 510 17.94 0.97 17.86
CA PHE A 510 17.11 -0.18 18.14
C PHE A 510 17.66 -1.46 17.51
N ARG A 511 17.40 -2.60 18.18
CA ARG A 511 17.65 -3.94 17.67
C ARG A 511 16.52 -4.86 18.06
N ASN A 512 15.82 -5.40 17.06
CA ASN A 512 14.66 -6.26 17.22
C ASN A 512 15.00 -7.64 16.65
N GLN A 513 14.89 -8.68 17.48
CA GLN A 513 15.13 -10.07 17.07
C GLN A 513 13.84 -10.85 17.18
N ARG A 514 13.26 -11.21 16.04
CA ARG A 514 12.02 -11.99 15.96
C ARG A 514 12.37 -13.46 15.78
N TYR A 515 11.72 -14.32 16.56
CA TYR A 515 11.89 -15.77 16.53
C TYR A 515 10.54 -16.47 16.74
N ASP A 516 10.50 -17.77 16.56
CA ASP A 516 9.27 -18.56 16.51
C ASP A 516 8.29 -18.04 15.44
N GLN A 517 8.80 -17.46 14.34
CA GLN A 517 7.96 -16.98 13.25
C GLN A 517 7.32 -18.17 12.53
N LEU A 518 6.04 -18.02 12.18
CA LEU A 518 5.27 -19.05 11.51
C LEU A 518 5.59 -19.04 10.00
N ILE A 519 6.40 -20.00 9.57
CA ILE A 519 6.86 -20.13 8.19
C ILE A 519 6.55 -21.51 7.61
N ALA A 520 6.50 -21.59 6.27
CA ALA A 520 6.39 -22.85 5.57
C ALA A 520 7.63 -23.73 5.79
N SER A 521 7.47 -25.05 5.75
CA SER A 521 8.58 -26.03 5.84
C SER A 521 9.07 -26.33 4.42
N GLY A 522 10.14 -25.66 3.99
CA GLY A 522 10.72 -25.82 2.66
C GLY A 522 11.80 -26.89 2.58
N ASP A 523 12.17 -27.48 3.72
CA ASP A 523 13.17 -28.54 3.86
C ASP A 523 12.58 -29.95 3.76
N ILE A 524 11.26 -30.07 3.60
CA ILE A 524 10.56 -31.36 3.54
C ILE A 524 10.19 -31.67 2.08
N PRO A 525 10.59 -32.82 1.54
CA PRO A 525 10.32 -33.16 0.15
C PRO A 525 8.82 -33.26 -0.17
N ALA A 526 8.43 -32.80 -1.35
CA ALA A 526 7.04 -32.84 -1.84
C ALA A 526 6.45 -34.27 -2.01
N ILE A 527 7.29 -35.31 -1.94
CA ILE A 527 6.87 -36.74 -2.04
C ILE A 527 5.87 -37.14 -0.95
N ILE A 528 5.75 -36.36 0.12
CA ILE A 528 4.72 -36.55 1.15
C ILE A 528 3.31 -36.47 0.55
N GLY A 529 3.13 -35.75 -0.57
CA GLY A 529 1.83 -35.62 -1.26
C GLY A 529 0.79 -34.77 -0.52
N GLN A 530 1.15 -34.17 0.64
CA GLN A 530 0.28 -33.32 1.44
C GLN A 530 0.86 -31.93 1.62
N THR A 531 -0.02 -30.93 1.75
CA THR A 531 0.39 -29.58 2.12
C THR A 531 0.72 -29.53 3.60
N LEU A 532 1.99 -29.28 3.91
CA LEU A 532 2.46 -29.19 5.28
C LEU A 532 2.01 -27.88 5.93
N PRO A 533 1.68 -27.90 7.22
CA PRO A 533 1.33 -26.70 7.95
C PRO A 533 2.58 -25.82 8.16
N LYS A 534 2.37 -24.55 8.30
CA LYS A 534 3.42 -23.65 8.76
C LYS A 534 3.82 -23.98 10.19
N ARG A 535 5.12 -23.84 10.52
CA ARG A 535 5.68 -24.12 11.86
C ARG A 535 6.35 -22.87 12.45
N ASN A 536 6.40 -22.76 13.77
CA ASN A 536 7.04 -21.67 14.49
C ASN A 536 8.57 -21.87 14.58
N ILE A 537 9.28 -21.71 13.45
CA ILE A 537 10.73 -21.97 13.34
C ILE A 537 11.52 -20.82 12.74
N GLY A 538 10.88 -19.87 12.07
CA GLY A 538 11.53 -18.76 11.40
C GLY A 538 12.16 -17.75 12.36
N LYS A 539 13.24 -17.09 11.90
CA LYS A 539 13.94 -16.05 12.64
C LYS A 539 14.32 -14.89 11.71
N SER A 540 14.11 -13.67 12.20
CA SER A 540 14.56 -12.46 11.51
C SER A 540 15.06 -11.42 12.50
N GLU A 541 15.86 -10.49 12.01
CA GLU A 541 16.41 -9.38 12.79
C GLU A 541 16.17 -8.08 12.06
N ASN A 542 15.90 -7.00 12.81
CA ASN A 542 15.84 -5.64 12.30
C ASN A 542 16.56 -4.72 13.27
N SER A 543 17.51 -3.90 12.77
CA SER A 543 18.25 -2.95 13.57
C SER A 543 18.46 -1.64 12.83
N GLY A 544 18.62 -0.55 13.58
CA GLY A 544 18.76 0.75 12.97
C GLY A 544 18.84 1.89 13.96
N PHE A 545 18.69 3.10 13.40
CA PHE A 545 18.70 4.35 14.13
C PHE A 545 17.54 5.21 13.65
N ASP A 546 16.85 5.87 14.60
CA ASP A 546 15.91 6.94 14.28
C ASP A 546 16.33 8.20 15.03
N GLY A 547 16.06 9.36 14.44
CA GLY A 547 16.39 10.62 15.08
C GLY A 547 15.56 11.78 14.63
N GLU A 548 15.51 12.78 15.48
CA GLU A 548 14.83 14.04 15.26
C GLU A 548 15.69 15.18 15.80
N LEU A 549 15.84 16.24 14.98
CA LEU A 549 16.49 17.49 15.36
C LEU A 549 15.55 18.64 15.05
N ASN A 550 15.25 19.47 16.04
CA ASN A 550 14.42 20.65 15.88
C ASN A 550 15.12 21.87 16.46
N TYR A 551 15.21 22.93 15.68
CA TYR A 551 15.70 24.24 16.11
C TYR A 551 14.66 25.30 15.88
N ARG A 552 14.44 26.16 16.90
CA ARG A 552 13.55 27.33 16.82
C ARG A 552 14.29 28.56 17.24
N GLY A 553 14.15 29.63 16.46
CA GLY A 553 14.79 30.92 16.73
C GLY A 553 13.93 32.08 16.32
N SER A 554 14.35 33.27 16.75
CA SER A 554 13.75 34.56 16.31
C SER A 554 14.84 35.62 16.13
N ILE A 555 14.66 36.44 15.11
CA ILE A 555 15.49 37.61 14.82
C ILE A 555 14.55 38.80 14.63
N GLY A 556 14.45 39.67 15.65
CA GLY A 556 13.43 40.71 15.68
C GLY A 556 12.02 40.11 15.57
N ASP A 557 11.23 40.60 14.63
CA ASP A 557 9.86 40.14 14.38
C ASP A 557 9.79 38.83 13.55
N PHE A 558 10.92 38.30 13.08
CA PHE A 558 10.97 37.07 12.29
C PHE A 558 11.24 35.87 13.20
N SER A 559 10.28 34.93 13.27
CA SER A 559 10.43 33.65 13.94
C SER A 559 10.63 32.54 12.89
N TYR A 560 11.53 31.63 13.16
CA TYR A 560 11.82 30.50 12.25
C TYR A 560 11.99 29.20 12.99
N ASN A 561 11.72 28.11 12.30
CA ASN A 561 11.97 26.75 12.76
C ASN A 561 12.58 25.91 11.65
N VAL A 562 13.54 25.07 12.04
CA VAL A 562 14.16 24.07 11.20
C VAL A 562 14.01 22.73 11.91
N GLY A 563 13.38 21.76 11.26
CA GLY A 563 13.22 20.42 11.76
C GLY A 563 13.78 19.40 10.78
N THR A 564 14.40 18.34 11.29
CA THR A 564 14.77 17.20 10.49
C THR A 564 14.44 15.92 11.23
N THR A 565 13.92 14.94 10.51
CA THR A 565 13.72 13.58 10.99
C THR A 565 14.48 12.64 10.08
N PHE A 566 15.03 11.57 10.66
CA PHE A 566 15.67 10.55 9.88
C PHE A 566 15.44 9.20 10.51
N SER A 567 15.33 8.15 9.67
CA SER A 567 15.22 6.77 10.10
C SER A 567 16.04 5.89 9.16
N TYR A 568 16.86 5.04 9.75
CA TYR A 568 17.63 4.00 9.06
C TYR A 568 17.32 2.68 9.69
N ALA A 569 16.73 1.74 8.93
CA ALA A 569 16.34 0.42 9.43
C ALA A 569 16.74 -0.67 8.43
N LYS A 570 17.58 -1.61 8.87
CA LYS A 570 18.02 -2.73 8.05
C LYS A 570 17.57 -4.05 8.66
N ASN A 571 16.78 -4.79 7.90
CA ASN A 571 16.33 -6.12 8.30
C ASN A 571 17.20 -7.23 7.70
N LYS A 572 17.11 -8.43 8.26
CA LYS A 572 17.82 -9.62 7.80
C LYS A 572 17.02 -10.88 8.14
N VAL A 573 16.92 -11.78 7.18
CA VAL A 573 16.46 -13.15 7.42
C VAL A 573 17.60 -13.91 8.13
N VAL A 574 17.35 -14.37 9.35
CA VAL A 574 18.35 -15.10 10.15
C VAL A 574 18.22 -16.60 9.93
N TYR A 575 16.97 -17.07 9.79
CA TYR A 575 16.68 -18.48 9.52
C TYR A 575 15.31 -18.63 8.87
N VAL A 576 15.29 -19.41 7.82
CA VAL A 576 14.08 -20.00 7.22
C VAL A 576 14.34 -21.48 6.92
N SER A 577 13.27 -22.29 6.90
CA SER A 577 13.35 -23.70 6.52
C SER A 577 13.42 -23.79 4.98
N GLU A 578 14.63 -23.87 4.47
CA GLU A 578 14.90 -23.89 3.02
C GLU A 578 15.94 -24.94 2.66
N ALA A 579 15.84 -25.48 1.44
CA ALA A 579 16.82 -26.38 0.84
C ALA A 579 17.20 -25.85 -0.55
N PRO A 580 17.99 -24.76 -0.63
CA PRO A 580 18.36 -24.18 -1.91
C PRO A 580 19.29 -25.13 -2.66
N ALA A 581 19.10 -25.23 -3.99
CA ALA A 581 19.96 -26.05 -4.83
C ALA A 581 21.42 -25.52 -4.84
N TYR A 582 21.58 -24.20 -4.75
CA TYR A 582 22.88 -23.54 -4.70
C TYR A 582 22.95 -22.52 -3.56
N PRO A 583 24.15 -22.29 -2.96
CA PRO A 583 24.30 -21.36 -1.82
C PRO A 583 23.85 -19.93 -2.09
N TYR A 584 24.00 -19.46 -3.34
CA TYR A 584 23.61 -18.10 -3.76
C TYR A 584 22.08 -17.92 -3.88
N GLN A 585 21.31 -19.01 -3.79
CA GLN A 585 19.86 -18.99 -3.79
C GLN A 585 19.27 -18.94 -2.37
N ALA A 586 20.10 -19.11 -1.34
CA ALA A 586 19.63 -19.12 0.04
C ALA A 586 19.04 -17.75 0.43
N GLN A 587 17.83 -17.77 0.99
CA GLN A 587 17.19 -16.57 1.52
C GLN A 587 17.83 -16.12 2.85
N THR A 588 18.33 -17.08 3.62
CA THR A 588 19.04 -16.82 4.87
C THR A 588 20.24 -15.89 4.63
N GLY A 589 20.32 -14.82 5.40
CA GLY A 589 21.36 -13.80 5.28
C GLY A 589 20.94 -12.60 4.44
N HIS A 590 19.94 -12.70 3.59
CA HIS A 590 19.42 -11.60 2.80
C HIS A 590 18.38 -10.76 3.53
N ARG A 591 18.08 -9.59 2.99
CA ARG A 591 17.04 -8.69 3.52
C ARG A 591 15.65 -9.23 3.16
N ILE A 592 14.68 -9.02 4.05
CA ILE A 592 13.28 -9.33 3.76
C ILE A 592 12.80 -8.41 2.64
N GLY A 593 12.11 -8.98 1.63
CA GLY A 593 11.60 -8.24 0.49
C GLY A 593 12.52 -8.20 -0.73
N THR A 594 13.78 -8.68 -0.62
CA THR A 594 14.63 -8.91 -1.79
C THR A 594 14.07 -10.03 -2.65
N LYS A 595 14.23 -9.95 -3.96
CA LYS A 595 13.66 -10.90 -4.92
C LYS A 595 14.73 -11.82 -5.49
N LEU A 596 14.37 -13.08 -5.57
CA LEU A 596 15.15 -14.10 -6.27
C LEU A 596 14.83 -14.00 -7.78
N GLY A 597 15.84 -13.83 -8.62
CA GLY A 597 15.69 -13.67 -10.07
C GLY A 597 17.01 -13.78 -10.82
N LEU A 598 16.97 -13.54 -12.11
CA LEU A 598 18.14 -13.61 -12.99
C LEU A 598 18.93 -12.31 -12.95
N LYS A 599 20.25 -12.43 -13.00
CA LYS A 599 21.14 -11.29 -13.12
C LYS A 599 21.37 -10.96 -14.60
N CYS A 600 20.90 -9.80 -15.05
CA CYS A 600 21.12 -9.32 -16.40
C CYS A 600 22.56 -8.81 -16.54
N VAL A 601 23.23 -9.19 -17.64
CA VAL A 601 24.59 -8.76 -17.98
C VAL A 601 24.64 -7.90 -19.25
N GLY A 602 23.48 -7.52 -19.79
CA GLY A 602 23.33 -6.68 -20.98
C GLY A 602 22.43 -7.30 -22.02
N PHE A 603 22.70 -6.99 -23.29
CA PHE A 603 22.00 -7.55 -24.43
C PHE A 603 22.94 -8.46 -25.21
N TYR A 604 22.39 -9.47 -25.86
CA TYR A 604 23.13 -10.16 -26.91
C TYR A 604 23.44 -9.17 -28.00
N GLN A 605 24.70 -9.17 -28.48
CA GLN A 605 25.18 -8.30 -29.55
C GLN A 605 25.30 -9.08 -30.85
N GLN A 606 25.49 -8.37 -31.95
CA GLN A 606 25.61 -8.99 -33.29
C GLN A 606 26.81 -9.92 -33.39
N GLU A 607 27.90 -9.60 -32.67
CA GLU A 607 29.11 -10.40 -32.57
C GLU A 607 28.91 -11.75 -31.86
N ASP A 608 27.85 -11.90 -31.06
CA ASP A 608 27.54 -13.15 -30.37
C ASP A 608 26.96 -14.22 -31.31
N PHE A 609 26.58 -13.85 -32.53
CA PHE A 609 25.98 -14.73 -33.53
C PHE A 609 26.91 -15.02 -34.69
N ASP A 610 26.71 -16.16 -35.35
CA ASP A 610 27.40 -16.53 -36.58
C ASP A 610 26.72 -15.94 -37.83
N GLU A 611 27.29 -16.20 -39.02
CA GLU A 611 26.76 -15.71 -40.30
C GLU A 611 25.36 -16.24 -40.63
N ASN A 612 24.94 -17.32 -39.99
CA ASN A 612 23.60 -17.92 -40.13
C ASN A 612 22.60 -17.42 -39.09
N GLY A 613 23.00 -16.46 -38.26
CA GLY A 613 22.17 -15.92 -37.18
C GLY A 613 22.05 -16.87 -35.98
N LYS A 614 22.89 -17.89 -35.85
CA LYS A 614 22.92 -18.81 -34.74
C LYS A 614 23.88 -18.32 -33.66
N LEU A 615 23.49 -18.45 -32.38
CA LEU A 615 24.34 -18.10 -31.24
C LEU A 615 25.66 -18.92 -31.30
N LYS A 616 26.81 -18.28 -31.12
CA LYS A 616 28.12 -18.92 -31.10
C LYS A 616 28.27 -19.87 -29.94
N GLU A 617 29.06 -20.94 -30.14
CA GLU A 617 29.33 -21.91 -29.08
C GLU A 617 30.02 -21.29 -27.87
N GLY A 618 29.65 -21.74 -26.67
CA GLY A 618 30.18 -21.24 -25.40
C GLY A 618 29.50 -19.98 -24.85
N ILE A 619 28.46 -19.46 -25.52
CA ILE A 619 27.67 -18.35 -25.02
C ILE A 619 26.45 -18.93 -24.32
N PRO A 620 26.21 -18.60 -23.00
CA PRO A 620 25.08 -19.14 -22.25
C PRO A 620 23.75 -18.83 -22.91
N THR A 621 22.90 -19.86 -23.00
CA THR A 621 21.60 -19.82 -23.68
C THR A 621 20.46 -20.03 -22.71
N PRO A 622 19.43 -19.17 -22.65
CA PRO A 622 18.24 -19.41 -21.85
C PRO A 622 17.50 -20.66 -22.34
N ALA A 623 17.23 -21.59 -21.42
CA ALA A 623 16.59 -22.88 -21.73
C ALA A 623 15.16 -22.74 -22.32
N TRP A 624 14.54 -21.59 -22.13
CA TRP A 624 13.20 -21.28 -22.65
C TRP A 624 13.21 -20.52 -23.97
N ALA A 625 14.37 -20.07 -24.46
CA ALA A 625 14.45 -19.25 -25.65
C ALA A 625 14.49 -20.11 -26.91
N SER A 626 13.60 -19.85 -27.85
CA SER A 626 13.50 -20.60 -29.10
C SER A 626 14.23 -19.90 -30.27
N ASN A 627 14.31 -18.57 -30.27
CA ASN A 627 14.88 -17.76 -31.34
C ASN A 627 15.59 -16.53 -30.78
N LEU A 628 16.80 -16.73 -30.23
CA LEU A 628 17.61 -15.66 -29.70
C LEU A 628 18.17 -14.78 -30.84
N GLN A 629 18.21 -13.48 -30.57
CA GLN A 629 18.61 -12.48 -31.53
C GLN A 629 19.42 -11.37 -30.84
N PRO A 630 20.20 -10.61 -31.63
CA PRO A 630 20.81 -9.38 -31.13
C PRO A 630 19.72 -8.45 -30.53
N GLY A 631 20.02 -7.90 -29.36
CA GLY A 631 19.09 -7.06 -28.62
C GLY A 631 18.17 -7.77 -27.61
N ASP A 632 18.23 -9.11 -27.52
CA ASP A 632 17.60 -9.87 -26.46
C ASP A 632 18.39 -9.74 -25.15
N LEU A 633 17.70 -9.82 -23.99
CA LEU A 633 18.36 -9.79 -22.69
C LEU A 633 19.25 -11.00 -22.47
N ARG A 634 20.48 -10.73 -22.06
CA ARG A 634 21.48 -11.72 -21.71
C ARG A 634 21.63 -11.82 -20.20
N TYR A 635 21.65 -13.04 -19.67
CA TYR A 635 21.73 -13.32 -18.24
C TYR A 635 23.05 -14.01 -17.88
N ALA A 636 23.44 -13.86 -16.60
CA ALA A 636 24.64 -14.53 -16.08
C ALA A 636 24.35 -16.02 -15.81
N ASP A 637 25.22 -16.86 -16.32
CA ASP A 637 25.31 -18.27 -15.97
C ASP A 637 26.10 -18.37 -14.65
N LEU A 638 25.41 -18.71 -13.57
CA LEU A 638 25.99 -18.73 -12.22
C LEU A 638 26.52 -20.12 -11.82
N ASN A 639 26.02 -21.17 -12.44
CA ASN A 639 26.44 -22.54 -12.17
C ASN A 639 27.49 -23.06 -13.19
N GLY A 640 27.69 -22.37 -14.32
CA GLY A 640 28.71 -22.66 -15.32
C GLY A 640 28.36 -23.80 -16.27
N ASP A 641 27.06 -24.09 -16.46
CA ASP A 641 26.61 -25.18 -17.35
C ASP A 641 26.28 -24.73 -18.78
N ASN A 642 26.45 -23.44 -19.11
CA ASN A 642 26.12 -22.77 -20.37
C ASN A 642 24.61 -22.71 -20.68
N PHE A 643 23.74 -23.04 -19.74
CA PHE A 643 22.31 -22.87 -19.85
C PHE A 643 21.80 -21.94 -18.77
N ILE A 644 20.95 -20.98 -19.12
CA ILE A 644 20.28 -20.13 -18.15
C ILE A 644 18.95 -20.78 -17.76
N THR A 645 18.83 -21.13 -16.50
CA THR A 645 17.68 -21.82 -15.91
C THR A 645 17.31 -21.23 -14.56
N ASP A 646 16.40 -21.88 -13.85
CA ASP A 646 16.10 -21.53 -12.46
C ASP A 646 17.32 -21.75 -11.53
N ALA A 647 18.31 -22.53 -11.96
CA ALA A 647 19.58 -22.71 -11.24
C ALA A 647 20.40 -21.42 -11.16
N ASP A 648 20.24 -20.49 -12.11
CA ASP A 648 20.98 -19.23 -12.19
C ASP A 648 20.32 -18.06 -11.47
N LYS A 649 19.19 -18.31 -10.80
CA LYS A 649 18.54 -17.27 -10.00
C LYS A 649 19.32 -16.97 -8.73
N THR A 650 19.49 -15.69 -8.44
CA THR A 650 20.11 -15.17 -7.21
C THR A 650 19.31 -13.99 -6.69
N TYR A 651 19.68 -13.42 -5.54
CA TYR A 651 19.02 -12.23 -5.01
C TYR A 651 19.46 -10.98 -5.75
N ILE A 652 18.57 -10.44 -6.55
CA ILE A 652 18.85 -9.42 -7.59
C ILE A 652 18.41 -8.01 -7.23
N SER A 653 17.52 -7.82 -6.23
CA SER A 653 16.95 -6.50 -5.97
C SER A 653 17.27 -5.98 -4.57
N LYS A 654 17.18 -4.67 -4.39
CA LYS A 654 16.92 -4.07 -3.08
C LYS A 654 15.49 -4.42 -2.65
N PRO A 655 15.15 -4.35 -1.35
CA PRO A 655 13.76 -4.49 -0.93
C PRO A 655 12.86 -3.40 -1.52
N ASP A 656 11.56 -3.65 -1.53
CA ASP A 656 10.55 -2.67 -1.89
C ASP A 656 10.26 -1.64 -0.77
N THR A 657 10.78 -1.90 0.42
CA THR A 657 10.68 -1.01 1.58
C THR A 657 11.98 -0.23 1.76
N PRO A 658 11.93 1.11 1.85
CA PRO A 658 13.12 1.93 2.03
C PRO A 658 13.89 1.57 3.31
N THR A 659 15.22 1.53 3.21
CA THR A 659 16.12 1.38 4.38
C THR A 659 16.27 2.68 5.12
N CYS A 660 16.31 3.79 4.39
CA CYS A 660 16.47 5.12 4.94
C CYS A 660 15.32 6.03 4.48
N THR A 661 14.74 6.75 5.44
CA THR A 661 13.77 7.82 5.17
C THR A 661 14.20 9.08 5.93
N TYR A 662 13.94 10.24 5.34
CA TYR A 662 14.23 11.52 5.97
C TYR A 662 13.15 12.55 5.66
N GLY A 663 13.04 13.53 6.54
CA GLY A 663 12.20 14.69 6.36
C GLY A 663 12.91 15.95 6.82
N ILE A 664 12.79 17.06 6.06
CA ILE A 664 13.32 18.37 6.42
C ILE A 664 12.16 19.35 6.38
N THR A 665 11.92 20.03 7.49
CA THR A 665 10.88 21.04 7.63
C THR A 665 11.52 22.40 7.85
N LEU A 666 11.15 23.39 7.06
CA LEU A 666 11.49 24.80 7.25
C LEU A 666 10.20 25.58 7.44
N GLY A 667 10.12 26.35 8.51
CA GLY A 667 9.02 27.27 8.76
C GLY A 667 9.51 28.66 9.15
N GLY A 668 8.72 29.66 8.81
CA GLY A 668 8.98 31.03 9.19
C GLY A 668 7.70 31.85 9.34
N SER A 669 7.72 32.82 10.22
CA SER A 669 6.64 33.81 10.36
C SER A 669 7.20 35.22 10.60
N TRP A 670 6.61 36.19 9.92
CA TRP A 670 6.99 37.59 10.01
C TRP A 670 5.76 38.48 9.82
N LYS A 671 5.44 39.30 10.83
CA LYS A 671 4.34 40.26 10.79
C LYS A 671 3.02 39.77 10.20
N GLY A 672 2.63 38.55 10.57
CA GLY A 672 1.37 37.95 10.10
C GLY A 672 1.51 37.10 8.82
N LEU A 673 2.63 37.18 8.10
CA LEU A 673 2.95 36.25 7.01
C LEU A 673 3.64 35.02 7.58
N SER A 674 3.20 33.81 7.20
CA SER A 674 3.86 32.56 7.57
C SER A 674 4.04 31.63 6.37
N PHE A 675 5.13 30.87 6.38
CA PHE A 675 5.38 29.83 5.41
C PHE A 675 5.86 28.54 6.10
N ASN A 676 5.54 27.42 5.50
CA ASN A 676 6.07 26.12 5.87
C ASN A 676 6.44 25.34 4.61
N MET A 677 7.59 24.69 4.63
CA MET A 677 8.08 23.84 3.56
C MET A 677 8.48 22.49 4.17
N LEU A 678 8.12 21.40 3.49
CA LEU A 678 8.51 20.05 3.86
C LEU A 678 9.14 19.38 2.66
N TRP A 679 10.36 18.89 2.84
CA TRP A 679 11.00 17.93 1.93
C TRP A 679 11.06 16.59 2.61
N GLN A 680 10.78 15.56 1.86
CA GLN A 680 10.90 14.17 2.33
C GLN A 680 11.53 13.32 1.24
N GLY A 681 12.28 12.32 1.65
CA GLY A 681 12.89 11.40 0.73
C GLY A 681 13.09 10.03 1.33
N ALA A 682 13.39 9.10 0.45
CA ALA A 682 13.62 7.70 0.81
C ALA A 682 14.77 7.13 -0.03
N PHE A 683 15.58 6.25 0.57
CA PHE A 683 16.74 5.66 -0.10
C PHE A 683 16.84 4.16 0.12
N ASP A 684 17.63 3.52 -0.75
CA ASP A 684 18.01 2.12 -0.69
C ASP A 684 16.79 1.19 -0.72
N TYR A 685 15.96 1.40 -1.73
CA TYR A 685 14.86 0.51 -2.10
C TYR A 685 14.69 0.46 -3.62
N ALA A 686 14.04 -0.58 -4.12
CA ALA A 686 13.78 -0.75 -5.53
C ALA A 686 12.34 -1.15 -5.78
N ILE A 687 11.78 -0.66 -6.88
CA ILE A 687 10.45 -1.03 -7.35
C ILE A 687 10.57 -1.78 -8.68
N PRO A 688 9.72 -2.78 -8.92
CA PRO A 688 9.69 -3.45 -10.21
C PRO A 688 9.09 -2.53 -11.27
N ASN A 689 9.81 -2.33 -12.36
CA ASN A 689 9.31 -1.68 -13.57
C ASN A 689 8.94 -2.77 -14.59
N MET A 690 8.08 -3.68 -14.17
CA MET A 690 7.69 -4.87 -14.93
C MET A 690 6.18 -4.89 -15.12
N GLY A 691 5.76 -5.81 -15.97
CA GLY A 691 4.36 -6.14 -16.15
C GLY A 691 3.72 -5.42 -17.30
N GLY A 692 2.42 -5.50 -17.34
CA GLY A 692 1.62 -5.12 -18.48
C GLY A 692 1.82 -3.72 -19.04
N ASN A 693 2.51 -2.83 -18.33
CA ASN A 693 2.71 -1.44 -18.81
C ASN A 693 3.86 -1.29 -19.80
N LEU A 694 4.78 -2.26 -19.87
CA LEU A 694 5.98 -2.20 -20.68
C LEU A 694 6.03 -3.29 -21.76
N ILE A 695 5.03 -4.16 -21.85
CA ILE A 695 5.00 -5.19 -22.89
C ILE A 695 4.59 -4.52 -24.20
N PRO A 696 5.48 -4.53 -25.22
CA PRO A 696 5.17 -3.94 -26.51
C PRO A 696 3.91 -4.57 -27.13
N PHE A 697 3.06 -3.77 -27.73
CA PHE A 697 1.87 -4.12 -28.49
C PHE A 697 0.77 -4.89 -27.75
N VAL A 698 1.02 -5.38 -26.53
CA VAL A 698 0.00 -5.85 -25.59
C VAL A 698 -0.62 -4.67 -24.86
N ASN A 699 0.15 -3.57 -24.72
CA ASN A 699 -0.24 -2.33 -24.07
C ASN A 699 0.04 -1.14 -25.00
N ASN A 700 -0.49 0.02 -24.60
CA ASN A 700 -0.16 1.26 -25.30
C ASN A 700 1.35 1.52 -25.27
N MET A 701 1.91 1.78 -26.46
CA MET A 701 3.33 2.07 -26.60
C MET A 701 3.65 3.44 -26.00
N GLN A 702 4.55 3.45 -25.02
CA GLN A 702 5.03 4.68 -24.40
C GLN A 702 6.24 5.22 -25.16
N GLU A 703 6.44 6.55 -25.13
CA GLU A 703 7.58 7.23 -25.75
C GLU A 703 8.93 6.63 -25.36
N LEU A 704 9.05 6.13 -24.13
CA LEU A 704 10.27 5.48 -23.65
C LEU A 704 10.67 4.22 -24.48
N MET A 705 9.76 3.60 -25.24
CA MET A 705 10.05 2.48 -26.12
C MET A 705 10.87 2.91 -27.36
N LEU A 706 11.00 4.21 -27.62
CA LEU A 706 11.93 4.72 -28.63
C LEU A 706 13.40 4.52 -28.22
N GLU A 707 13.67 4.33 -26.92
CA GLU A 707 15.01 4.04 -26.38
C GLU A 707 15.36 2.53 -26.44
N ARG A 708 14.71 1.78 -27.32
CA ARG A 708 14.91 0.35 -27.52
C ARG A 708 16.23 0.04 -28.21
N TRP A 709 16.68 -1.20 -28.07
CA TRP A 709 17.83 -1.71 -28.81
C TRP A 709 17.54 -1.75 -30.31
N THR A 710 18.52 -1.27 -31.09
CA THR A 710 18.58 -1.39 -32.55
C THR A 710 20.04 -1.58 -32.93
N PRO A 711 20.37 -2.04 -34.16
CA PRO A 711 21.75 -2.13 -34.61
C PRO A 711 22.55 -0.80 -34.57
N GLN A 712 21.85 0.34 -34.55
CA GLN A 712 22.43 1.68 -34.42
C GLN A 712 22.49 2.18 -32.96
N ASN A 713 21.76 1.50 -32.03
CA ASN A 713 21.71 1.83 -30.63
C ASN A 713 21.88 0.57 -29.77
N THR A 714 23.12 0.03 -29.77
CA THR A 714 23.42 -1.24 -29.09
C THR A 714 23.52 -1.13 -27.55
N ASN A 715 23.71 0.08 -27.02
CA ASN A 715 23.70 0.36 -25.59
C ASN A 715 22.37 1.03 -25.19
N ALA A 716 21.26 0.43 -25.59
CA ALA A 716 19.93 0.93 -25.39
C ALA A 716 19.46 0.75 -23.93
N ARG A 717 18.39 1.47 -23.59
CA ARG A 717 17.73 1.34 -22.29
C ARG A 717 16.77 0.15 -22.22
N PHE A 718 16.21 -0.28 -23.35
CA PHE A 718 15.24 -1.36 -23.45
C PHE A 718 15.69 -2.39 -24.47
N PRO A 719 15.27 -3.66 -24.34
CA PRO A 719 15.57 -4.68 -25.34
C PRO A 719 14.93 -4.35 -26.70
N ARG A 720 15.28 -5.12 -27.72
CA ARG A 720 14.63 -5.02 -29.03
C ARG A 720 13.13 -5.23 -28.92
N LEU A 721 12.38 -4.66 -29.85
CA LEU A 721 10.95 -4.94 -29.97
C LEU A 721 10.72 -6.27 -30.66
N GLY A 722 9.66 -6.97 -30.25
CA GLY A 722 9.13 -8.17 -30.87
C GLY A 722 7.65 -8.29 -30.57
N ILE A 723 6.90 -8.96 -31.44
CA ILE A 723 5.47 -9.26 -31.24
C ILE A 723 5.34 -10.53 -30.41
N THR A 724 6.20 -11.52 -30.67
CA THR A 724 6.31 -12.78 -29.95
C THR A 724 7.21 -12.65 -28.73
N THR A 725 7.02 -11.59 -27.94
CA THR A 725 7.83 -11.27 -26.76
C THR A 725 7.86 -12.34 -25.68
N TRP A 726 6.93 -13.27 -25.72
CA TRP A 726 6.81 -14.37 -24.76
C TRP A 726 7.88 -15.45 -24.93
N GLU A 727 8.40 -15.63 -26.13
CA GLU A 727 9.36 -16.71 -26.40
C GLU A 727 10.72 -16.45 -25.78
N ASN A 728 11.20 -15.22 -25.83
CA ASN A 728 12.54 -14.84 -25.34
C ASN A 728 12.54 -14.13 -23.99
N ASN A 729 11.36 -13.89 -23.40
CA ASN A 729 11.20 -13.29 -22.08
C ASN A 729 11.85 -11.90 -21.88
N ASN A 730 12.04 -11.16 -22.95
CA ASN A 730 12.66 -9.84 -22.87
C ASN A 730 11.88 -8.88 -21.96
N TYR A 731 10.56 -8.99 -21.91
CA TYR A 731 9.72 -7.99 -21.28
C TYR A 731 8.94 -8.46 -20.04
N ASN A 732 8.90 -9.74 -19.70
CA ASN A 732 7.95 -10.04 -18.62
C ASN A 732 8.03 -11.35 -17.86
N THR A 733 8.54 -12.42 -18.36
CA THR A 733 8.26 -13.74 -17.77
C THR A 733 9.32 -14.21 -16.80
N HIS A 734 10.56 -13.75 -16.93
CA HIS A 734 11.62 -14.04 -15.98
C HIS A 734 12.05 -12.80 -15.22
N LEU A 735 11.87 -12.86 -13.90
CA LEU A 735 12.27 -11.80 -13.00
C LEU A 735 13.79 -11.56 -13.10
N SER A 736 14.23 -10.37 -13.48
CA SER A 736 15.64 -9.99 -13.53
C SER A 736 15.88 -8.61 -12.94
N ASP A 737 17.12 -8.31 -12.55
CA ASP A 737 17.53 -7.00 -12.03
C ASP A 737 17.40 -5.88 -13.07
N PHE A 738 17.37 -6.19 -14.36
CA PHE A 738 17.11 -5.23 -15.42
C PHE A 738 15.80 -4.45 -15.20
N TRP A 739 14.78 -5.12 -14.63
CA TRP A 739 13.44 -4.56 -14.42
C TRP A 739 13.23 -3.97 -13.01
N TYR A 740 14.28 -3.90 -12.19
CA TYR A 740 14.22 -3.25 -10.88
C TYR A 740 14.86 -1.87 -10.94
N LEU A 741 14.06 -0.84 -10.75
CA LEU A 741 14.53 0.53 -10.68
C LEU A 741 14.86 0.90 -9.23
N ASP A 742 16.02 1.54 -9.05
CA ASP A 742 16.30 2.27 -7.82
C ASP A 742 15.29 3.42 -7.71
N ALA A 743 14.46 3.37 -6.66
CA ALA A 743 13.38 4.33 -6.46
C ALA A 743 13.73 5.43 -5.44
N SER A 744 15.02 5.58 -5.08
CA SER A 744 15.51 6.63 -4.18
C SER A 744 15.16 8.03 -4.68
N TYR A 745 14.66 8.90 -3.80
CA TYR A 745 14.28 10.29 -4.10
C TYR A 745 14.53 11.22 -2.92
#